data_48fc492cac62172cdb7ecd5afa767367
#
_entry.id   48fc492cac62172cdb7ecd5afa767367
#
_cell.length_a   1.000
_cell.length_b   1.000
_cell.length_c   1.000
_cell.angle_alpha   90.00
_cell.angle_beta   90.00
_cell.angle_gamma   90.00
#
_symmetry.space_group_name_H-M   'P 1'
#
loop_
_entity.id
_entity.type
_entity.pdbx_description
1 polymer ?
#
loop_
_entity_poly.entity_id
_entity_poly.type
_entity_poly.pdbx_seq_one_letter_code
_entity_poly.pdbx_strand_id
1 'polypeptide(L)'
;MKFFLVESRKANLTKGETMTSTGLSKFGFLRMTLAACVGIPLIIASSAFAQNPPPPPPPPTGAGPAPPPTEVGRVIVTGSNIPTAEEVGPNPVDTYNRDNINKSGEITTEQFLLSLPIINANVVPISNNENGSNTAVGAATVALRGFDARATLILMDGRRIAPYPTGNNPGIPFNVVFVDLNSIPQAAIQSIEILKDGASTTYGADAVAGVVNLKMRHDYDGAEARVEYGNTLDKDSGEFDSSAVFGVGKGDTNITGVLNYYHRNSIANRDRGFSLTPPFLSSNNSPYNLQLSSDVAGAAGGQNLNPGGTEFASAPDFTNGLAPANRYLYDVAHRVRAAGGLRPGFNFNLFSLSFPESERYGAYVSGDHKIFGDQMVVYADGFYQNVKTHNELAPPATGSFETKGQTILAIPPHSPIAPGSEPPNTPTHAETGVPADAFNPFNPFQQIISGGTRARLAEFGNRLFDNETDAWLSTIGIKGDKLFDGSWGYDAGWRYSQLKNTQTGQQVSASRFNRILNQADPIFDPTSPQFIGTTTAFNPFGDYRNPIPSNAATVNFARVHPKDEDTSKLWTLDATIYTTALFNLPAGGVGLAFGGQFRRESLTETPDMLNVEGDIVGNSPVPPAQGGRKTYAFYAETRIPIFSPVTSTY
;
A
#
# COMPACT_ATOMS: atom_id res chain seq x y z
N MET A 1 -18.98 -14.66 -21.15
CA MET A 1 -18.02 -15.62 -20.59
C MET A 1 -17.07 -16.03 -21.71
N LYS A 2 -15.98 -15.32 -21.88
CA LYS A 2 -14.92 -15.63 -22.86
C LYS A 2 -13.71 -16.08 -22.08
N PHE A 3 -13.34 -17.33 -22.27
CA PHE A 3 -12.09 -17.89 -21.74
C PHE A 3 -10.96 -17.57 -22.72
N PHE A 4 -9.90 -16.94 -22.26
CA PHE A 4 -8.63 -16.89 -22.99
C PHE A 4 -7.69 -17.96 -22.42
N LEU A 5 -7.43 -18.99 -23.22
CA LEU A 5 -6.38 -19.95 -22.97
C LEU A 5 -5.06 -19.41 -23.56
N VAL A 6 -4.09 -19.17 -22.71
CA VAL A 6 -2.70 -18.95 -23.13
C VAL A 6 -1.93 -20.26 -22.93
N GLU A 7 -1.56 -20.91 -24.01
CA GLU A 7 -0.70 -22.09 -24.02
C GLU A 7 0.75 -21.72 -23.68
N SER A 8 1.29 -22.24 -22.60
CA SER A 8 2.72 -22.21 -22.33
C SER A 8 3.36 -23.56 -22.70
N ARG A 9 4.40 -23.50 -23.52
CA ARG A 9 5.18 -24.64 -23.99
C ARG A 9 5.84 -25.39 -22.83
N LYS A 10 5.58 -26.70 -22.75
CA LYS A 10 6.25 -27.64 -21.85
C LYS A 10 7.72 -27.80 -22.25
N ALA A 11 8.61 -27.62 -21.28
CA ALA A 11 9.96 -28.18 -21.32
C ALA A 11 9.93 -29.52 -20.60
N ASN A 12 10.36 -30.57 -21.29
CA ASN A 12 10.47 -31.93 -20.78
C ASN A 12 11.59 -32.02 -19.73
N LEU A 13 11.26 -32.54 -18.56
CA LEU A 13 12.23 -33.17 -17.65
C LEU A 13 11.68 -34.51 -17.17
N THR A 14 12.55 -35.48 -17.22
CA THR A 14 12.37 -36.93 -17.09
C THR A 14 12.07 -37.39 -15.66
N LYS A 15 11.28 -38.43 -15.62
CA LYS A 15 10.93 -39.40 -14.57
C LYS A 15 11.90 -39.58 -13.39
N GLY A 16 11.30 -39.70 -12.20
CA GLY A 16 11.78 -40.58 -11.14
C GLY A 16 11.19 -40.26 -9.77
N GLU A 17 10.40 -41.19 -9.32
CA GLU A 17 10.05 -41.61 -7.95
C GLU A 17 8.70 -41.21 -7.36
N THR A 18 7.98 -42.23 -7.17
CA THR A 18 6.74 -42.39 -6.40
C THR A 18 6.96 -42.18 -4.89
N MET A 19 6.14 -41.37 -4.25
CA MET A 19 5.82 -41.55 -2.84
C MET A 19 4.33 -41.36 -2.56
N THR A 20 3.84 -42.29 -1.78
CA THR A 20 2.48 -42.64 -1.42
C THR A 20 1.77 -41.58 -0.59
N SER A 21 0.48 -41.51 -0.86
CA SER A 21 -0.55 -40.76 -0.12
C SER A 21 -0.69 -41.19 1.33
N THR A 22 -0.90 -40.27 2.23
CA THR A 22 -1.94 -40.31 3.28
C THR A 22 -2.06 -38.96 3.97
N GLY A 23 -3.27 -38.43 4.05
CA GLY A 23 -3.56 -37.29 4.90
C GLY A 23 -4.75 -36.46 4.45
N LEU A 24 -5.95 -37.03 4.48
CA LEU A 24 -7.20 -36.24 4.56
C LEU A 24 -7.20 -35.44 5.85
N SER A 25 -7.39 -34.12 5.82
CA SER A 25 -8.33 -33.53 6.77
C SER A 25 -8.58 -32.05 6.52
N LYS A 26 -9.85 -31.74 6.62
CA LYS A 26 -10.53 -30.50 6.98
C LYS A 26 -10.87 -29.53 5.87
N PHE A 27 -12.01 -29.78 5.26
CA PHE A 27 -12.88 -28.75 4.72
C PHE A 27 -13.29 -27.78 5.84
N GLY A 28 -12.80 -26.56 5.76
CA GLY A 28 -13.31 -25.44 6.54
C GLY A 28 -14.56 -24.88 5.86
N PHE A 29 -15.70 -25.00 6.53
CA PHE A 29 -16.97 -24.40 6.10
C PHE A 29 -16.84 -22.89 6.08
N LEU A 30 -16.92 -22.30 4.88
CA LEU A 30 -17.10 -20.88 4.66
C LEU A 30 -18.51 -20.48 5.17
N ARG A 31 -18.58 -19.77 6.29
CA ARG A 31 -19.82 -19.13 6.74
C ARG A 31 -20.05 -17.89 5.89
N MET A 32 -20.81 -18.04 4.81
CA MET A 32 -21.44 -16.92 4.11
C MET A 32 -22.55 -16.36 5.01
N THR A 33 -22.31 -15.20 5.59
CA THR A 33 -23.39 -14.37 6.15
C THR A 33 -24.07 -13.67 4.98
N LEU A 34 -25.17 -14.22 4.52
CA LEU A 34 -26.04 -13.61 3.52
C LEU A 34 -26.75 -12.41 4.17
N ALA A 35 -26.34 -11.20 3.86
CA ALA A 35 -27.17 -10.02 4.06
C ALA A 35 -28.21 -9.98 2.94
N ALA A 36 -29.47 -10.03 3.34
CA ALA A 36 -30.61 -10.05 2.43
C ALA A 36 -30.66 -8.80 1.56
N CYS A 37 -30.40 -8.95 0.27
CA CYS A 37 -30.85 -8.01 -0.74
C CYS A 37 -32.12 -8.53 -1.40
N VAL A 38 -33.12 -7.70 -1.37
CA VAL A 38 -34.48 -7.82 -1.88
C VAL A 38 -34.51 -8.46 -3.28
N GLY A 39 -35.25 -9.55 -3.39
CA GLY A 39 -35.46 -10.25 -4.64
C GLY A 39 -36.35 -9.47 -5.61
N ILE A 40 -35.84 -9.26 -6.80
CA ILE A 40 -36.62 -8.90 -7.99
C ILE A 40 -36.65 -10.15 -8.89
N PRO A 41 -37.82 -10.68 -9.24
CA PRO A 41 -37.89 -11.83 -10.13
C PRO A 41 -37.60 -11.40 -11.57
N LEU A 42 -36.54 -11.94 -12.17
CA LEU A 42 -36.24 -11.80 -13.58
C LEU A 42 -37.16 -12.76 -14.38
N ILE A 43 -38.17 -12.22 -15.04
CA ILE A 43 -38.96 -12.97 -16.01
C ILE A 43 -38.18 -12.99 -17.32
N ILE A 44 -37.63 -14.15 -17.67
CA ILE A 44 -37.02 -14.38 -18.98
C ILE A 44 -38.17 -14.80 -19.93
N ALA A 45 -38.58 -13.90 -20.79
CA ALA A 45 -39.41 -14.22 -21.93
C ALA A 45 -38.50 -14.45 -23.15
N SER A 46 -38.30 -15.70 -23.54
CA SER A 46 -37.67 -16.07 -24.79
C SER A 46 -38.68 -15.97 -25.94
N SER A 47 -38.54 -14.96 -26.79
CA SER A 47 -39.20 -14.92 -28.09
C SER A 47 -38.16 -15.06 -29.19
N ALA A 48 -38.19 -16.20 -29.87
CA ALA A 48 -37.45 -16.41 -31.10
C ALA A 48 -38.15 -15.62 -32.24
N PHE A 49 -37.45 -14.65 -32.79
CA PHE A 49 -37.85 -14.01 -34.04
C PHE A 49 -36.94 -14.49 -35.18
N ALA A 50 -37.57 -15.10 -36.19
CA ALA A 50 -36.97 -15.40 -37.46
C ALA A 50 -36.62 -14.09 -38.17
N GLN A 51 -35.37 -13.89 -38.55
CA GLN A 51 -34.92 -12.73 -39.33
C GLN A 51 -35.26 -12.92 -40.81
N ASN A 52 -36.07 -12.06 -41.37
CA ASN A 52 -36.13 -11.86 -42.81
C ASN A 52 -34.91 -11.02 -43.25
N PRO A 53 -34.35 -11.26 -44.47
CA PRO A 53 -33.26 -10.44 -44.98
C PRO A 53 -33.72 -8.98 -45.22
N PRO A 54 -32.85 -8.00 -45.01
CA PRO A 54 -33.17 -6.60 -45.19
C PRO A 54 -33.44 -6.26 -46.66
N PRO A 55 -34.37 -5.37 -46.96
CA PRO A 55 -34.62 -4.86 -48.32
C PRO A 55 -33.42 -4.04 -48.81
N PRO A 56 -33.21 -3.96 -50.15
CA PRO A 56 -32.14 -3.18 -50.73
C PRO A 56 -32.29 -1.68 -50.43
N PRO A 57 -31.18 -0.93 -50.30
CA PRO A 57 -31.24 0.49 -49.98
C PRO A 57 -31.90 1.29 -51.10
N PRO A 58 -32.73 2.32 -50.76
CA PRO A 58 -33.30 3.22 -51.75
C PRO A 58 -32.19 4.08 -52.39
N PRO A 59 -32.41 4.56 -53.63
CA PRO A 59 -31.46 5.42 -54.32
C PRO A 59 -31.29 6.76 -53.60
N PRO A 60 -30.13 7.42 -53.70
CA PRO A 60 -29.86 8.67 -52.99
C PRO A 60 -30.78 9.79 -53.51
N THR A 61 -31.71 10.19 -52.67
CA THR A 61 -32.49 11.43 -52.83
C THR A 61 -31.64 12.60 -52.36
N GLY A 62 -31.64 13.65 -53.16
CA GLY A 62 -30.81 14.83 -53.09
C GLY A 62 -30.59 15.43 -51.71
N ALA A 63 -29.43 16.03 -51.56
CA ALA A 63 -28.95 16.70 -50.35
C ALA A 63 -30.01 17.66 -49.78
N GLY A 64 -30.58 17.24 -48.64
CA GLY A 64 -31.31 18.17 -47.77
C GLY A 64 -30.31 19.16 -47.14
N PRO A 65 -30.81 20.31 -46.62
CA PRO A 65 -29.96 21.27 -45.94
C PRO A 65 -29.15 20.58 -44.85
N ALA A 66 -27.86 20.89 -44.78
CA ALA A 66 -26.96 20.36 -43.77
C ALA A 66 -27.57 20.53 -42.36
N PRO A 67 -27.54 19.52 -41.50
CA PRO A 67 -27.99 19.68 -40.13
C PRO A 67 -27.24 20.86 -39.51
N PRO A 68 -27.90 21.65 -38.62
CA PRO A 68 -27.21 22.71 -37.93
C PRO A 68 -25.98 22.13 -37.21
N PRO A 69 -24.86 22.87 -37.16
CA PRO A 69 -23.66 22.40 -36.52
C PRO A 69 -24.02 21.99 -35.09
N THR A 70 -23.74 20.75 -34.74
CA THR A 70 -23.87 20.25 -33.37
C THR A 70 -23.03 21.18 -32.49
N GLU A 71 -23.65 21.90 -31.56
CA GLU A 71 -22.90 22.67 -30.57
C GLU A 71 -22.01 21.70 -29.81
N VAL A 72 -20.72 21.73 -30.11
CA VAL A 72 -19.70 20.99 -29.34
C VAL A 72 -19.65 21.63 -27.95
N GLY A 73 -20.04 20.89 -26.93
CA GLY A 73 -20.02 21.37 -25.55
C GLY A 73 -18.63 21.90 -25.21
N ARG A 74 -18.55 23.02 -24.52
CA ARG A 74 -17.29 23.59 -24.03
C ARG A 74 -16.73 22.67 -22.92
N VAL A 75 -15.52 22.19 -23.10
CA VAL A 75 -14.83 21.30 -22.13
C VAL A 75 -13.60 22.01 -21.56
N ILE A 76 -13.46 22.00 -20.26
CA ILE A 76 -12.20 22.39 -19.60
C ILE A 76 -11.29 21.16 -19.60
N VAL A 77 -10.22 21.24 -20.39
CA VAL A 77 -9.19 20.20 -20.49
C VAL A 77 -8.16 20.42 -19.41
N THR A 78 -7.62 19.36 -18.82
CA THR A 78 -6.56 19.43 -17.81
C THR A 78 -5.36 20.25 -18.34
N GLY A 79 -4.94 21.26 -17.57
CA GLY A 79 -3.84 22.16 -17.95
C GLY A 79 -4.25 23.57 -18.38
N SER A 80 -5.56 23.84 -18.54
CA SER A 80 -6.09 25.18 -18.81
C SER A 80 -7.36 25.45 -18.00
N ASN A 81 -7.58 26.71 -17.63
CA ASN A 81 -8.81 27.18 -16.99
C ASN A 81 -9.74 27.88 -17.99
N ILE A 82 -9.35 27.95 -19.26
CA ILE A 82 -10.14 28.52 -20.34
C ILE A 82 -10.74 27.37 -21.15
N PRO A 83 -12.08 27.18 -21.17
CA PRO A 83 -12.72 26.13 -21.95
C PRO A 83 -12.38 26.23 -23.44
N THR A 84 -12.17 25.08 -24.08
CA THR A 84 -11.93 24.99 -25.52
C THR A 84 -12.94 24.04 -26.15
N ALA A 85 -13.25 24.25 -27.44
CA ALA A 85 -14.01 23.31 -28.24
C ALA A 85 -13.15 22.15 -28.77
N GLU A 86 -11.83 22.28 -28.65
CA GLU A 86 -10.86 21.29 -29.12
C GLU A 86 -10.11 20.72 -27.91
N GLU A 87 -9.93 19.41 -27.89
CA GLU A 87 -9.12 18.71 -26.86
C GLU A 87 -7.62 19.05 -26.93
N VAL A 88 -7.22 19.87 -27.90
CA VAL A 88 -5.83 20.24 -28.18
C VAL A 88 -5.50 21.56 -27.52
N GLY A 89 -5.02 21.50 -26.28
CA GLY A 89 -4.37 22.62 -25.60
C GLY A 89 -2.88 22.75 -26.00
N PRO A 90 -2.18 23.77 -25.49
CA PRO A 90 -0.75 23.95 -25.73
C PRO A 90 0.11 22.78 -25.19
N ASN A 91 -0.41 22.02 -24.24
CA ASN A 91 0.26 20.88 -23.66
C ASN A 91 -0.46 19.58 -24.05
N PRO A 92 0.26 18.50 -24.37
CA PRO A 92 -0.36 17.24 -24.77
C PRO A 92 -1.04 16.56 -23.57
N VAL A 93 -2.33 16.32 -23.68
CA VAL A 93 -3.14 15.57 -22.72
C VAL A 93 -3.61 14.29 -23.39
N ASP A 94 -3.35 13.16 -22.73
CA ASP A 94 -3.94 11.89 -23.12
C ASP A 94 -5.23 11.68 -22.30
N THR A 95 -6.33 11.39 -22.98
CA THR A 95 -7.62 11.11 -22.35
C THR A 95 -7.97 9.64 -22.54
N TYR A 96 -8.17 8.94 -21.44
CA TYR A 96 -8.61 7.55 -21.39
C TYR A 96 -10.02 7.51 -20.85
N ASN A 97 -10.98 7.24 -21.73
CA ASN A 97 -12.39 7.15 -21.33
C ASN A 97 -12.71 5.79 -20.67
N ARG A 98 -13.92 5.63 -20.16
CA ARG A 98 -14.35 4.40 -19.48
C ARG A 98 -14.22 3.15 -20.35
N ASP A 99 -14.45 3.26 -21.65
CA ASP A 99 -14.28 2.17 -22.59
C ASP A 99 -12.84 1.72 -22.72
N ASN A 100 -11.88 2.66 -22.71
CA ASN A 100 -10.45 2.34 -22.72
C ASN A 100 -10.06 1.58 -21.44
N ILE A 101 -10.52 2.06 -20.27
CA ILE A 101 -10.28 1.43 -18.98
C ILE A 101 -10.89 0.02 -18.96
N ASN A 102 -12.12 -0.15 -19.38
CA ASN A 102 -12.79 -1.44 -19.41
C ASN A 102 -12.17 -2.43 -20.38
N LYS A 103 -11.65 -1.96 -21.53
CA LYS A 103 -11.02 -2.82 -22.56
C LYS A 103 -9.60 -3.22 -22.21
N SER A 104 -8.94 -2.55 -21.29
CA SER A 104 -7.60 -2.92 -20.83
C SER A 104 -7.57 -4.27 -20.10
N GLY A 105 -8.69 -4.64 -19.47
CA GLY A 105 -8.78 -5.83 -18.62
C GLY A 105 -8.17 -5.66 -17.23
N GLU A 106 -7.70 -4.46 -16.91
CA GLU A 106 -7.13 -4.15 -15.61
C GLU A 106 -8.24 -3.87 -14.59
N ILE A 107 -8.15 -4.50 -13.43
CA ILE A 107 -9.21 -4.46 -12.40
C ILE A 107 -9.11 -3.22 -11.53
N THR A 108 -7.91 -2.67 -11.33
CA THR A 108 -7.72 -1.49 -10.48
C THR A 108 -7.18 -0.28 -11.26
N THR A 109 -7.46 0.93 -10.76
CA THR A 109 -6.94 2.18 -11.34
C THR A 109 -5.41 2.18 -11.39
N GLU A 110 -4.77 1.63 -10.36
CA GLU A 110 -3.32 1.48 -10.32
C GLU A 110 -2.81 0.58 -11.46
N GLN A 111 -3.37 -0.63 -11.60
CA GLN A 111 -2.98 -1.57 -12.66
C GLN A 111 -3.15 -0.93 -14.04
N PHE A 112 -4.29 -0.28 -14.28
CA PHE A 112 -4.55 0.44 -15.52
C PHE A 112 -3.47 1.51 -15.79
N LEU A 113 -3.19 2.36 -14.83
CA LEU A 113 -2.19 3.41 -15.00
C LEU A 113 -0.79 2.83 -15.21
N LEU A 114 -0.41 1.78 -14.47
CA LEU A 114 0.89 1.11 -14.61
C LEU A 114 1.06 0.40 -15.96
N SER A 115 -0.02 0.06 -16.66
CA SER A 115 0.03 -0.50 -18.02
C SER A 115 0.40 0.55 -19.09
N LEU A 116 0.34 1.85 -18.74
CA LEU A 116 0.64 2.94 -19.66
C LEU A 116 2.15 3.21 -19.75
N PRO A 117 2.73 3.35 -20.97
CA PRO A 117 4.18 3.51 -21.14
C PRO A 117 4.79 4.75 -20.46
N ILE A 118 3.99 5.76 -20.16
CA ILE A 118 4.44 7.01 -19.54
C ILE A 118 4.56 6.91 -18.01
N ILE A 119 3.91 5.92 -17.42
CA ILE A 119 3.90 5.69 -15.99
C ILE A 119 5.06 4.77 -15.63
N ASN A 120 5.87 5.18 -14.65
CA ASN A 120 6.83 4.27 -14.05
C ASN A 120 6.21 3.55 -12.86
N ALA A 121 6.35 2.23 -12.85
CA ALA A 121 6.13 1.43 -11.67
C ALA A 121 7.13 1.87 -10.58
N ASN A 122 6.82 1.81 -9.33
CA ASN A 122 7.75 1.84 -8.20
C ASN A 122 7.81 3.09 -7.34
N VAL A 123 6.70 3.74 -7.14
CA VAL A 123 6.69 4.82 -6.18
C VAL A 123 6.31 4.34 -4.79
N VAL A 124 5.34 3.44 -4.70
CA VAL A 124 5.01 2.69 -3.48
C VAL A 124 5.00 1.22 -3.86
N PRO A 125 5.97 0.42 -3.42
CA PRO A 125 5.99 -0.99 -3.74
C PRO A 125 4.79 -1.70 -3.11
N ILE A 126 4.05 -2.46 -3.90
CA ILE A 126 2.94 -3.30 -3.43
C ILE A 126 3.49 -4.36 -2.47
N SER A 127 4.69 -4.88 -2.77
CA SER A 127 5.38 -5.87 -1.99
C SER A 127 6.43 -5.22 -1.12
N ASN A 128 6.32 -5.45 0.16
CA ASN A 128 7.24 -4.95 1.17
C ASN A 128 8.24 -6.00 1.61
N ASN A 129 8.99 -6.49 0.66
CA ASN A 129 10.05 -7.41 0.97
C ASN A 129 11.17 -6.72 1.74
N GLU A 130 11.42 -7.18 2.95
CA GLU A 130 12.67 -7.10 3.69
C GLU A 130 13.10 -5.77 4.28
N ASN A 131 12.82 -4.66 3.70
CA ASN A 131 13.28 -3.39 4.27
C ASN A 131 12.38 -2.87 5.39
N GLY A 132 11.50 -3.71 5.91
CA GLY A 132 10.90 -3.63 7.26
C GLY A 132 10.17 -2.37 7.65
N SER A 133 10.18 -1.37 6.83
CA SER A 133 9.69 -0.05 7.14
C SER A 133 8.68 0.36 6.10
N ASN A 134 7.50 -0.14 6.27
CA ASN A 134 6.40 0.11 5.37
C ASN A 134 5.55 1.22 5.89
N THR A 135 5.80 2.34 5.35
CA THR A 135 5.07 3.55 5.65
C THR A 135 3.70 3.61 4.97
N ALA A 136 3.39 2.68 4.07
CA ALA A 136 2.18 2.78 3.25
C ALA A 136 1.69 1.42 2.73
N VAL A 137 1.59 0.42 3.61
CA VAL A 137 1.10 -0.92 3.21
C VAL A 137 -0.32 -0.83 2.66
N GLY A 138 -0.51 -1.32 1.44
CA GLY A 138 -1.81 -1.35 0.77
C GLY A 138 -2.20 -0.07 0.03
N ALA A 139 -1.42 1.01 0.15
CA ALA A 139 -1.60 2.20 -0.66
C ALA A 139 -0.96 2.03 -2.04
N ALA A 140 -1.46 2.78 -3.03
CA ALA A 140 -0.95 2.77 -4.39
C ALA A 140 -0.90 4.19 -4.97
N THR A 141 0.15 4.47 -5.71
CA THR A 141 0.27 5.72 -6.45
C THR A 141 1.08 5.54 -7.72
N VAL A 142 1.16 6.58 -8.52
CA VAL A 142 1.91 6.56 -9.78
C VAL A 142 2.83 7.77 -9.89
N ALA A 143 3.86 7.63 -10.71
CA ALA A 143 4.77 8.69 -11.06
C ALA A 143 5.00 8.75 -12.57
N LEU A 144 5.00 9.96 -13.11
CA LEU A 144 5.22 10.20 -14.52
C LEU A 144 6.72 10.27 -14.83
N ARG A 145 7.14 9.65 -15.94
CA ARG A 145 8.48 9.80 -16.54
C ARG A 145 9.65 9.46 -15.61
N GLY A 146 9.46 8.58 -14.64
CA GLY A 146 10.51 8.20 -13.70
C GLY A 146 10.84 9.24 -12.63
N PHE A 147 10.02 10.28 -12.49
CA PHE A 147 10.11 11.21 -11.37
C PHE A 147 9.55 10.56 -10.08
N ASP A 148 9.75 11.25 -8.98
CA ASP A 148 9.14 10.88 -7.69
C ASP A 148 7.62 11.15 -7.69
N ALA A 149 6.85 10.42 -6.89
CA ALA A 149 5.40 10.65 -6.76
C ALA A 149 5.04 12.07 -6.35
N ARG A 150 5.92 12.74 -5.60
CA ARG A 150 5.75 14.15 -5.19
C ARG A 150 5.74 15.12 -6.37
N ALA A 151 6.31 14.72 -7.50
CA ALA A 151 6.36 15.55 -8.70
C ALA A 151 5.17 15.34 -9.63
N THR A 152 4.33 14.32 -9.36
CA THR A 152 3.12 14.00 -10.14
C THR A 152 1.89 14.37 -9.35
N LEU A 153 1.13 15.36 -9.82
CA LEU A 153 -0.09 15.81 -9.17
C LEU A 153 -1.27 14.93 -9.57
N ILE A 154 -1.93 14.30 -8.59
CA ILE A 154 -3.18 13.58 -8.80
C ILE A 154 -4.34 14.48 -8.37
N LEU A 155 -5.31 14.64 -9.26
CA LEU A 155 -6.52 15.41 -9.04
C LEU A 155 -7.76 14.54 -9.21
N MET A 156 -8.85 14.96 -8.58
CA MET A 156 -10.20 14.45 -8.82
C MET A 156 -11.08 15.63 -9.24
N ASP A 157 -11.63 15.57 -10.45
CA ASP A 157 -12.40 16.67 -11.08
C ASP A 157 -11.68 18.03 -11.00
N GLY A 158 -10.38 18.02 -11.31
CA GLY A 158 -9.54 19.22 -11.30
C GLY A 158 -9.13 19.75 -9.92
N ARG A 159 -9.59 19.12 -8.83
CA ARG A 159 -9.31 19.54 -7.46
C ARG A 159 -8.46 18.53 -6.71
N ARG A 160 -7.61 19.02 -5.81
CA ARG A 160 -6.79 18.16 -4.93
C ARG A 160 -7.63 17.40 -3.93
N ILE A 161 -7.11 16.24 -3.51
CA ILE A 161 -7.64 15.41 -2.42
C ILE A 161 -6.57 15.25 -1.34
N ALA A 162 -6.95 14.80 -0.14
CA ALA A 162 -6.03 14.57 0.97
C ALA A 162 -5.00 13.52 0.58
N PRO A 163 -3.70 13.76 0.83
CA PRO A 163 -2.67 12.76 0.59
C PRO A 163 -2.74 11.63 1.62
N TYR A 164 -2.14 10.49 1.29
CA TYR A 164 -1.95 9.39 2.24
C TYR A 164 -1.11 9.88 3.43
N PRO A 165 -1.54 9.63 4.67
CA PRO A 165 -0.78 10.00 5.86
C PRO A 165 0.37 9.00 6.05
N THR A 166 1.50 9.27 5.42
CA THR A 166 2.71 8.44 5.58
C THR A 166 3.35 8.71 6.91
N GLY A 167 3.54 7.65 7.70
CA GLY A 167 4.23 7.73 8.97
C GLY A 167 5.66 8.24 8.82
N ASN A 168 6.08 9.00 9.80
CA ASN A 168 7.45 9.51 9.90
C ASN A 168 8.37 8.37 10.31
N ASN A 169 8.86 7.57 9.36
CA ASN A 169 9.88 6.57 9.65
C ASN A 169 11.28 7.17 9.50
N PRO A 170 12.00 7.46 10.59
CA PRO A 170 13.30 8.10 10.53
C PRO A 170 14.40 7.26 9.85
N GLY A 171 14.12 6.00 9.56
CA GLY A 171 15.04 5.10 8.85
C GLY A 171 14.93 5.15 7.33
N ILE A 172 13.91 5.82 6.78
CA ILE A 172 13.71 5.90 5.34
C ILE A 172 13.76 7.36 4.90
N PRO A 173 14.63 7.70 3.93
CA PRO A 173 14.70 9.05 3.40
C PRO A 173 13.47 9.48 2.57
N PHE A 174 12.40 8.71 2.58
CA PHE A 174 11.25 8.87 1.69
C PHE A 174 9.95 9.13 2.46
N ASN A 175 9.86 10.27 3.15
CA ASN A 175 8.57 10.84 3.52
C ASN A 175 7.87 11.31 2.25
N VAL A 176 7.29 10.37 1.50
CA VAL A 176 6.65 10.66 0.22
C VAL A 176 5.21 11.03 0.48
N VAL A 177 4.89 12.29 0.29
CA VAL A 177 3.49 12.75 0.25
C VAL A 177 2.91 12.39 -1.12
N PHE A 178 1.91 11.53 -1.17
CA PHE A 178 1.27 11.09 -2.40
C PHE A 178 -0.24 10.87 -2.18
N VAL A 179 -0.98 10.83 -3.26
CA VAL A 179 -2.40 10.45 -3.24
C VAL A 179 -2.51 8.95 -3.43
N ASP A 180 -3.27 8.29 -2.55
CA ASP A 180 -3.55 6.87 -2.64
C ASP A 180 -4.70 6.61 -3.62
N LEU A 181 -4.38 5.96 -4.75
CA LEU A 181 -5.37 5.60 -5.78
C LEU A 181 -6.36 4.55 -5.29
N ASN A 182 -5.97 3.69 -4.33
CA ASN A 182 -6.85 2.67 -3.77
C ASN A 182 -7.95 3.27 -2.89
N SER A 183 -7.75 4.50 -2.41
CA SER A 183 -8.74 5.23 -1.63
C SER A 183 -9.83 5.89 -2.49
N ILE A 184 -9.78 5.75 -3.83
CA ILE A 184 -10.74 6.33 -4.77
C ILE A 184 -11.56 5.21 -5.41
N PRO A 185 -12.92 5.27 -5.37
CA PRO A 185 -13.77 4.25 -5.99
C PRO A 185 -13.57 4.21 -7.52
N GLN A 186 -12.94 3.14 -8.03
CA GLN A 186 -12.62 3.02 -9.47
C GLN A 186 -13.88 3.04 -10.35
N ALA A 187 -14.94 2.38 -9.91
CA ALA A 187 -16.20 2.34 -10.68
C ALA A 187 -16.83 3.72 -10.87
N ALA A 188 -16.49 4.70 -10.01
CA ALA A 188 -16.96 6.07 -10.11
C ALA A 188 -16.14 6.93 -11.11
N ILE A 189 -14.99 6.43 -11.62
CA ILE A 189 -14.16 7.15 -12.59
C ILE A 189 -14.77 7.01 -13.99
N GLN A 190 -15.05 8.13 -14.63
CA GLN A 190 -15.55 8.21 -16.02
C GLN A 190 -14.40 8.21 -17.02
N SER A 191 -13.38 9.01 -16.75
CA SER A 191 -12.19 9.11 -17.59
C SER A 191 -10.98 9.55 -16.79
N ILE A 192 -9.80 9.30 -17.34
CA ILE A 192 -8.52 9.72 -16.78
C ILE A 192 -7.82 10.58 -17.80
N GLU A 193 -7.47 11.81 -17.41
CA GLU A 193 -6.72 12.75 -18.21
C GLU A 193 -5.28 12.82 -17.68
N ILE A 194 -4.31 12.61 -18.56
CA ILE A 194 -2.87 12.68 -18.21
C ILE A 194 -2.21 13.81 -18.97
N LEU A 195 -1.91 14.88 -18.25
CA LEU A 195 -1.10 15.99 -18.76
C LEU A 195 0.38 15.62 -18.61
N LYS A 196 1.05 15.41 -19.75
CA LYS A 196 2.40 14.84 -19.82
C LYS A 196 3.53 15.83 -19.58
N ASP A 197 3.25 17.09 -19.47
CA ASP A 197 4.23 18.15 -19.24
C ASP A 197 4.05 18.86 -17.89
N GLY A 198 5.09 19.59 -17.46
CA GLY A 198 5.03 20.38 -16.25
C GLY A 198 3.91 21.40 -16.29
N ALA A 199 3.07 21.39 -15.28
CA ALA A 199 1.91 22.27 -15.15
C ALA A 199 1.94 23.09 -13.85
N SER A 200 3.13 23.37 -13.35
CA SER A 200 3.33 24.12 -12.10
C SER A 200 2.78 25.54 -12.16
N THR A 201 2.70 26.15 -13.34
CA THR A 201 2.10 27.47 -13.55
C THR A 201 0.58 27.46 -13.32
N THR A 202 -0.09 26.35 -13.63
CA THR A 202 -1.55 26.20 -13.46
C THR A 202 -1.90 25.63 -12.09
N TYR A 203 -1.15 24.63 -11.63
CA TYR A 203 -1.51 23.84 -10.45
C TYR A 203 -0.57 24.00 -9.25
N GLY A 204 0.58 24.69 -9.42
CA GLY A 204 1.58 24.86 -8.36
C GLY A 204 2.68 23.80 -8.35
N ALA A 205 3.51 23.81 -7.31
CA ALA A 205 4.79 23.10 -7.23
C ALA A 205 4.69 21.56 -7.32
N ASP A 206 3.54 20.99 -7.09
CA ASP A 206 3.35 19.53 -7.07
C ASP A 206 3.19 18.92 -8.49
N ALA A 207 3.03 19.77 -9.53
CA ALA A 207 2.81 19.38 -10.91
C ALA A 207 4.06 19.53 -11.80
N VAL A 208 5.22 19.10 -11.30
CA VAL A 208 6.50 19.24 -12.02
C VAL A 208 6.63 18.23 -13.16
N ALA A 209 6.31 16.97 -12.91
CA ALA A 209 6.37 15.90 -13.90
C ALA A 209 5.11 15.83 -14.78
N GLY A 210 4.00 16.34 -14.28
CA GLY A 210 2.71 16.34 -14.94
C GLY A 210 1.54 16.20 -13.97
N VAL A 211 0.35 15.96 -14.54
CA VAL A 211 -0.90 15.84 -13.79
C VAL A 211 -1.67 14.61 -14.24
N VAL A 212 -2.22 13.85 -13.29
CA VAL A 212 -3.21 12.80 -13.52
C VAL A 212 -4.53 13.27 -12.93
N ASN A 213 -5.52 13.55 -13.75
CA ASN A 213 -6.82 14.03 -13.32
C ASN A 213 -7.88 12.95 -13.52
N LEU A 214 -8.46 12.50 -12.43
CA LEU A 214 -9.53 11.51 -12.41
C LEU A 214 -10.86 12.24 -12.53
N LYS A 215 -11.52 12.09 -13.66
CA LYS A 215 -12.87 12.63 -13.89
C LYS A 215 -13.90 11.63 -13.40
N MET A 216 -14.77 12.06 -12.50
CA MET A 216 -15.79 11.20 -11.91
C MET A 216 -17.07 11.16 -12.79
N ARG A 217 -17.93 10.18 -12.55
CA ARG A 217 -19.22 10.06 -13.21
C ARG A 217 -20.21 11.04 -12.56
N HIS A 218 -20.71 12.00 -13.33
CA HIS A 218 -21.67 13.00 -12.84
C HIS A 218 -23.06 12.87 -13.50
N ASP A 219 -23.09 12.62 -14.80
CA ASP A 219 -24.32 12.68 -15.61
C ASP A 219 -24.70 11.29 -16.13
N TYR A 220 -24.72 10.29 -15.25
CA TYR A 220 -25.11 8.95 -15.65
C TYR A 220 -26.64 8.82 -15.65
N ASP A 221 -27.22 8.29 -16.73
CA ASP A 221 -28.64 7.95 -16.81
C ASP A 221 -28.81 6.47 -17.12
N GLY A 222 -29.41 5.73 -16.19
CA GLY A 222 -29.59 4.29 -16.28
C GLY A 222 -29.04 3.51 -15.09
N ALA A 223 -28.82 2.21 -15.29
CA ALA A 223 -28.23 1.30 -14.32
C ALA A 223 -27.23 0.36 -14.98
N GLU A 224 -26.08 0.19 -14.37
CA GLU A 224 -25.01 -0.71 -14.79
C GLU A 224 -24.58 -1.57 -13.59
N ALA A 225 -24.39 -2.85 -13.80
CA ALA A 225 -23.76 -3.73 -12.84
C ALA A 225 -22.60 -4.45 -13.53
N ARG A 226 -21.44 -4.49 -12.87
CA ARG A 226 -20.24 -5.15 -13.36
C ARG A 226 -19.76 -6.14 -12.32
N VAL A 227 -19.29 -7.30 -12.77
CA VAL A 227 -18.60 -8.30 -11.95
C VAL A 227 -17.41 -8.81 -12.75
N GLU A 228 -16.25 -8.78 -12.14
CA GLU A 228 -15.02 -9.32 -12.70
C GLU A 228 -14.38 -10.31 -11.74
N TYR A 229 -13.75 -11.33 -12.29
CA TYR A 229 -12.96 -12.28 -11.53
C TYR A 229 -11.74 -12.70 -12.35
N GLY A 230 -10.58 -12.56 -11.73
CA GLY A 230 -9.30 -13.02 -12.26
C GLY A 230 -8.63 -14.00 -11.31
N ASN A 231 -7.83 -14.93 -11.83
CA ASN A 231 -7.03 -15.83 -11.00
C ASN A 231 -5.86 -16.39 -11.79
N THR A 232 -4.84 -16.92 -11.10
CA THR A 232 -3.75 -17.67 -11.70
C THR A 232 -3.98 -19.19 -11.59
N LEU A 233 -3.39 -19.95 -12.53
CA LEU A 233 -3.64 -21.42 -12.60
C LEU A 233 -2.87 -22.21 -11.55
N ASP A 234 -1.68 -21.74 -11.15
CA ASP A 234 -0.77 -22.51 -10.29
C ASP A 234 -1.01 -22.27 -8.79
N LYS A 235 -1.28 -21.04 -8.41
CA LYS A 235 -1.49 -20.61 -7.04
C LYS A 235 -2.60 -19.60 -6.99
N ASP A 236 -3.46 -19.73 -6.02
CA ASP A 236 -4.60 -18.85 -5.83
C ASP A 236 -4.14 -17.41 -5.59
N SER A 237 -4.43 -16.56 -6.57
CA SER A 237 -4.28 -15.12 -6.48
C SER A 237 -5.59 -14.45 -6.87
N GLY A 238 -6.71 -15.09 -6.49
CA GLY A 238 -8.05 -14.66 -6.86
C GLY A 238 -8.27 -13.18 -6.62
N GLU A 239 -8.75 -12.51 -7.65
CA GLU A 239 -9.07 -11.10 -7.65
C GLU A 239 -10.52 -10.95 -8.09
N PHE A 240 -11.34 -10.34 -7.27
CA PHE A 240 -12.77 -10.16 -7.48
C PHE A 240 -13.13 -8.70 -7.38
N ASP A 241 -13.81 -8.17 -8.39
CA ASP A 241 -14.39 -6.83 -8.39
C ASP A 241 -15.88 -6.89 -8.70
N SER A 242 -16.67 -6.09 -8.00
CA SER A 242 -18.07 -5.88 -8.31
C SER A 242 -18.48 -4.45 -8.08
N SER A 243 -19.26 -3.91 -9.00
CA SER A 243 -19.75 -2.55 -8.90
C SER A 243 -21.17 -2.41 -9.44
N ALA A 244 -21.88 -1.44 -8.89
CA ALA A 244 -23.19 -1.02 -9.35
C ALA A 244 -23.18 0.51 -9.54
N VAL A 245 -23.61 0.94 -10.70
CA VAL A 245 -23.78 2.36 -11.04
C VAL A 245 -25.24 2.59 -11.37
N PHE A 246 -25.82 3.62 -10.83
CA PHE A 246 -27.19 4.03 -11.11
C PHE A 246 -27.27 5.54 -11.21
N GLY A 247 -28.10 6.02 -12.06
CA GLY A 247 -28.30 7.44 -12.25
C GLY A 247 -29.66 7.78 -12.85
N VAL A 248 -30.08 8.98 -12.58
CA VAL A 248 -31.32 9.56 -13.12
C VAL A 248 -31.07 11.00 -13.52
N GLY A 249 -31.27 11.27 -14.81
CA GLY A 249 -31.35 12.62 -15.35
C GLY A 249 -32.80 12.99 -15.67
N LYS A 250 -33.38 13.95 -14.93
CA LYS A 250 -34.74 14.41 -15.20
C LYS A 250 -34.82 15.94 -15.17
N GLY A 251 -35.05 16.53 -16.35
CA GLY A 251 -35.11 17.98 -16.49
C GLY A 251 -33.81 18.66 -16.11
N ASP A 252 -33.86 19.48 -15.07
CA ASP A 252 -32.71 20.26 -14.60
C ASP A 252 -31.88 19.56 -13.50
N THR A 253 -32.17 18.31 -13.19
CA THR A 253 -31.51 17.58 -12.08
C THR A 253 -30.90 16.27 -12.57
N ASN A 254 -29.65 16.03 -12.22
CA ASN A 254 -28.95 14.74 -12.37
C ASN A 254 -28.50 14.25 -11.01
N ILE A 255 -28.62 12.94 -10.79
CA ILE A 255 -28.11 12.25 -9.60
C ILE A 255 -27.46 10.96 -10.07
N THR A 256 -26.21 10.73 -9.67
CA THR A 256 -25.47 9.51 -9.95
C THR A 256 -25.00 8.89 -8.65
N GLY A 257 -25.14 7.57 -8.51
CA GLY A 257 -24.67 6.80 -7.38
C GLY A 257 -23.83 5.61 -7.85
N VAL A 258 -22.78 5.28 -7.11
CA VAL A 258 -21.90 4.16 -7.38
C VAL A 258 -21.63 3.41 -6.08
N LEU A 259 -21.69 2.09 -6.15
CA LEU A 259 -21.25 1.18 -5.09
C LEU A 259 -20.16 0.29 -5.66
N ASN A 260 -19.14 -0.02 -4.87
CA ASN A 260 -18.06 -0.90 -5.28
C ASN A 260 -17.61 -1.82 -4.15
N TYR A 261 -17.18 -3.01 -4.53
CA TYR A 261 -16.51 -3.97 -3.68
C TYR A 261 -15.38 -4.64 -4.48
N TYR A 262 -14.21 -4.74 -3.88
CA TYR A 262 -13.03 -5.39 -4.43
C TYR A 262 -12.39 -6.27 -3.38
N HIS A 263 -11.92 -7.46 -3.79
CA HIS A 263 -11.13 -8.35 -2.95
C HIS A 263 -10.02 -9.00 -3.77
N ARG A 264 -8.83 -9.11 -3.19
CA ARG A 264 -7.69 -9.84 -3.75
C ARG A 264 -7.03 -10.70 -2.68
N ASN A 265 -6.81 -11.98 -3.00
CA ASN A 265 -6.05 -12.90 -2.17
C ASN A 265 -4.57 -12.52 -2.12
N SER A 266 -3.91 -12.85 -1.02
CA SER A 266 -2.46 -12.69 -0.89
C SER A 266 -1.68 -13.71 -1.73
N ILE A 267 -0.46 -13.34 -2.12
CA ILE A 267 0.50 -14.24 -2.77
C ILE A 267 1.78 -14.22 -1.94
N ALA A 268 2.21 -15.39 -1.45
CA ALA A 268 3.48 -15.47 -0.74
C ALA A 268 4.68 -15.55 -1.69
N ASN A 269 5.83 -15.05 -1.26
CA ASN A 269 7.06 -15.15 -2.04
C ASN A 269 7.44 -16.60 -2.36
N ARG A 270 7.14 -17.53 -1.46
CA ARG A 270 7.37 -18.97 -1.67
C ARG A 270 6.50 -19.59 -2.76
N ASP A 271 5.45 -18.92 -3.20
CA ASP A 271 4.50 -19.43 -4.19
C ASP A 271 4.98 -19.23 -5.63
N ARG A 272 6.05 -18.50 -5.85
CA ARG A 272 6.64 -18.22 -7.17
C ARG A 272 8.12 -18.58 -7.20
N GLY A 273 8.55 -19.30 -8.22
CA GLY A 273 9.93 -19.77 -8.35
C GLY A 273 10.97 -18.64 -8.38
N PHE A 274 10.62 -17.49 -8.96
CA PHE A 274 11.52 -16.35 -9.05
C PHE A 274 11.70 -15.59 -7.71
N SER A 275 10.74 -15.69 -6.80
CA SER A 275 10.77 -15.02 -5.49
C SER A 275 11.02 -15.96 -4.32
N LEU A 276 11.03 -17.28 -4.54
CA LEU A 276 11.26 -18.28 -3.48
C LEU A 276 12.61 -18.08 -2.78
N THR A 277 13.64 -17.70 -3.52
CA THR A 277 14.99 -17.47 -2.96
C THR A 277 15.37 -16.01 -3.14
N PRO A 278 15.60 -15.27 -2.05
CA PRO A 278 16.02 -13.88 -2.14
C PRO A 278 17.45 -13.78 -2.70
N PRO A 279 17.85 -12.62 -3.23
CA PRO A 279 19.19 -12.41 -3.76
C PRO A 279 20.30 -12.55 -2.69
N PHE A 280 19.94 -12.43 -1.42
CA PHE A 280 20.82 -12.68 -0.28
C PHE A 280 20.01 -13.22 0.90
N LEU A 281 20.62 -14.05 1.71
CA LEU A 281 20.02 -14.56 2.95
C LEU A 281 20.27 -13.58 4.11
N SER A 282 19.29 -13.46 5.01
CA SER A 282 19.43 -12.59 6.17
C SER A 282 20.46 -13.16 7.17
N SER A 283 21.33 -12.30 7.68
CA SER A 283 22.27 -12.69 8.75
C SER A 283 21.60 -12.87 10.12
N ASN A 284 20.36 -12.41 10.28
CA ASN A 284 19.53 -12.77 11.42
C ASN A 284 18.99 -14.18 11.18
N ASN A 285 19.35 -15.12 12.02
CA ASN A 285 19.04 -16.53 11.82
C ASN A 285 18.24 -17.13 12.98
N SER A 286 17.69 -18.31 12.76
CA SER A 286 17.08 -19.17 13.77
C SER A 286 17.52 -20.61 13.48
N PRO A 287 18.29 -21.28 14.36
CA PRO A 287 18.87 -20.76 15.63
C PRO A 287 19.75 -19.52 15.48
N TYR A 288 19.93 -18.75 16.53
CA TYR A 288 20.59 -17.46 16.50
C TYR A 288 22.06 -17.53 16.07
N ASN A 289 22.52 -16.54 15.33
CA ASN A 289 23.94 -16.30 15.10
C ASN A 289 24.55 -15.64 16.36
N LEU A 290 25.00 -16.46 17.29
CA LEU A 290 25.54 -16.00 18.54
C LEU A 290 26.92 -15.36 18.34
N GLN A 291 27.20 -14.31 19.11
CA GLN A 291 28.53 -13.76 19.23
C GLN A 291 29.08 -14.06 20.61
N LEU A 292 30.13 -14.82 20.64
CA LEU A 292 30.82 -15.24 21.88
C LEU A 292 32.25 -14.77 21.89
N SER A 293 32.81 -14.60 23.07
CA SER A 293 34.26 -14.42 23.24
C SER A 293 34.99 -15.69 22.88
N SER A 294 36.13 -15.59 22.17
CA SER A 294 36.95 -16.74 21.80
C SER A 294 37.52 -17.46 23.00
N ASP A 295 37.76 -16.73 24.09
CA ASP A 295 38.41 -17.27 25.31
C ASP A 295 37.43 -18.12 26.14
N VAL A 296 36.14 -17.93 25.96
CA VAL A 296 35.08 -18.59 26.73
C VAL A 296 34.34 -19.65 25.94
N ALA A 297 34.50 -19.66 24.65
CA ALA A 297 33.78 -20.53 23.74
C ALA A 297 33.90 -22.03 24.04
N GLY A 298 35.05 -22.48 24.49
CA GLY A 298 35.26 -23.88 24.88
C GLY A 298 35.01 -24.18 26.37
N ALA A 299 34.84 -23.15 27.20
CA ALA A 299 34.81 -23.29 28.66
C ALA A 299 33.41 -23.03 29.26
N ALA A 300 32.43 -22.82 28.49
CA ALA A 300 31.10 -22.36 28.89
C ALA A 300 30.43 -23.34 29.84
N GLY A 301 30.31 -22.97 31.09
CA GLY A 301 29.61 -23.75 32.11
C GLY A 301 29.93 -25.26 32.15
N GLY A 302 31.06 -25.67 31.58
CA GLY A 302 31.44 -27.06 31.44
C GLY A 302 30.74 -27.81 30.29
N GLN A 303 29.96 -27.13 29.46
CA GLN A 303 29.34 -27.77 28.30
C GLN A 303 29.88 -27.20 26.99
N ASN A 304 30.50 -28.07 26.23
CA ASN A 304 30.86 -27.77 24.85
C ASN A 304 29.67 -28.11 23.95
N LEU A 305 29.10 -27.14 23.32
CA LEU A 305 28.00 -27.34 22.36
C LEU A 305 28.45 -28.08 21.10
N ASN A 306 29.74 -28.21 20.90
CA ASN A 306 30.34 -29.02 19.85
C ASN A 306 31.33 -30.02 20.46
N PRO A 307 30.91 -31.27 20.70
CA PRO A 307 31.82 -32.30 21.22
C PRO A 307 32.95 -32.55 20.22
N GLY A 308 34.11 -31.99 20.46
CA GLY A 308 35.30 -32.17 19.61
C GLY A 308 35.84 -30.92 18.94
N GLY A 309 35.31 -29.73 19.26
CA GLY A 309 35.86 -28.50 18.69
C GLY A 309 35.10 -27.24 19.02
N THR A 310 35.74 -26.14 18.75
CA THR A 310 35.18 -24.79 18.83
C THR A 310 34.32 -24.42 17.60
N GLU A 311 34.07 -25.38 16.70
CA GLU A 311 33.56 -25.08 15.40
C GLU A 311 32.16 -25.64 15.19
N PHE A 312 31.22 -24.71 14.99
CA PHE A 312 29.99 -24.95 14.26
C PHE A 312 30.18 -24.65 12.77
N ALA A 313 31.39 -24.34 12.34
CA ALA A 313 31.70 -23.91 10.98
C ALA A 313 31.42 -24.99 9.92
N SER A 314 31.36 -26.25 10.34
CA SER A 314 31.00 -27.35 9.45
C SER A 314 29.58 -27.85 9.61
N ALA A 315 28.69 -27.06 10.19
CA ALA A 315 27.29 -27.42 10.18
C ALA A 315 26.79 -27.51 8.74
N PRO A 316 26.49 -28.71 8.27
CA PRO A 316 26.11 -28.89 6.89
C PRO A 316 24.77 -28.23 6.62
N ASP A 317 24.68 -27.72 5.46
CA ASP A 317 23.43 -27.41 4.77
C ASP A 317 22.57 -26.29 5.36
N PHE A 318 23.03 -25.06 5.14
CA PHE A 318 22.18 -23.89 5.14
C PHE A 318 21.54 -23.64 3.78
N THR A 319 21.44 -24.67 2.96
CA THR A 319 20.65 -24.62 1.75
C THR A 319 19.25 -24.15 2.12
N ASN A 320 18.81 -23.07 1.55
CA ASN A 320 17.57 -22.35 1.90
C ASN A 320 17.59 -21.61 3.25
N GLY A 321 18.72 -21.34 3.85
CA GLY A 321 18.81 -20.52 5.05
C GLY A 321 18.31 -21.19 6.34
N LEU A 322 18.11 -22.51 6.35
CA LEU A 322 17.64 -23.24 7.51
C LEU A 322 18.82 -23.92 8.22
N ALA A 323 19.07 -23.56 9.48
CA ALA A 323 20.01 -24.28 10.30
C ALA A 323 19.53 -25.72 10.57
N PRO A 324 20.44 -26.71 10.68
CA PRO A 324 20.07 -28.03 11.16
C PRO A 324 19.46 -27.94 12.55
N ALA A 325 18.44 -28.77 12.81
CA ALA A 325 17.79 -28.82 14.11
C ALA A 325 18.82 -29.03 15.24
N ASN A 326 18.69 -28.26 16.32
CA ASN A 326 19.52 -28.31 17.52
C ASN A 326 21.02 -28.00 17.31
N ARG A 327 21.37 -27.27 16.26
CA ARG A 327 22.73 -26.77 16.06
C ARG A 327 22.77 -25.25 16.08
N TYR A 328 23.63 -24.74 16.95
CA TYR A 328 23.96 -23.33 17.02
C TYR A 328 25.21 -23.08 16.19
N LEU A 329 25.17 -21.99 15.49
CA LEU A 329 26.32 -21.49 14.83
C LEU A 329 27.02 -20.52 15.71
N TYR A 330 28.18 -20.96 16.01
CA TYR A 330 29.18 -20.24 16.73
C TYR A 330 30.02 -19.46 15.74
N ASP A 331 29.93 -18.14 15.76
CA ASP A 331 30.85 -17.27 15.05
C ASP A 331 32.06 -17.04 15.94
N VAL A 332 33.00 -18.01 15.96
CA VAL A 332 34.28 -17.91 16.68
C VAL A 332 35.04 -16.67 16.29
N ALA A 333 34.64 -16.12 15.18
CA ALA A 333 35.47 -15.06 14.68
C ALA A 333 34.58 -14.04 14.02
N HIS A 334 34.46 -12.92 14.59
CA HIS A 334 34.66 -11.76 13.79
C HIS A 334 35.69 -11.95 12.65
N ARG A 335 36.48 -12.99 12.68
CA ARG A 335 37.50 -13.40 11.73
C ARG A 335 36.97 -14.10 10.50
N VAL A 336 35.83 -14.77 10.57
CA VAL A 336 35.26 -15.47 9.43
C VAL A 336 34.69 -14.52 8.41
N ARG A 337 34.33 -13.28 8.79
CA ARG A 337 33.92 -12.24 7.82
C ARG A 337 35.01 -11.89 6.80
N ALA A 338 36.28 -11.90 7.23
CA ALA A 338 37.41 -11.54 6.36
C ALA A 338 37.75 -12.62 5.33
N ALA A 339 37.34 -13.85 5.56
CA ALA A 339 37.68 -15.01 4.74
C ALA A 339 36.54 -15.55 3.89
N GLY A 340 35.46 -14.78 3.71
CA GLY A 340 34.27 -15.25 2.99
C GLY A 340 33.47 -16.33 3.73
N GLY A 341 33.64 -16.38 5.04
CA GLY A 341 33.04 -17.40 5.87
C GLY A 341 31.55 -17.26 6.04
N LEU A 342 30.94 -18.38 5.95
CA LEU A 342 29.51 -18.62 5.89
C LEU A 342 28.88 -18.43 7.27
N ARG A 343 28.28 -17.26 7.51
CA ARG A 343 27.21 -17.20 8.48
C ARG A 343 25.99 -17.88 7.84
N PRO A 344 25.31 -18.79 8.54
CA PRO A 344 24.07 -19.30 8.04
C PRO A 344 23.11 -18.14 7.84
N GLY A 345 22.50 -18.13 6.70
CA GLY A 345 21.51 -17.15 6.37
C GLY A 345 20.10 -17.69 6.58
N PHE A 346 19.15 -16.79 6.83
CA PHE A 346 17.74 -17.09 6.93
C PHE A 346 17.03 -16.68 5.65
N ASN A 347 16.30 -17.62 5.05
CA ASN A 347 15.46 -17.32 3.90
C ASN A 347 14.11 -16.73 4.37
N PHE A 348 14.03 -15.43 4.34
CA PHE A 348 12.86 -14.67 4.76
C PHE A 348 11.70 -14.76 3.77
N ASN A 349 11.96 -15.07 2.49
CA ASN A 349 10.93 -15.23 1.47
C ASN A 349 10.03 -16.45 1.70
N LEU A 350 10.45 -17.38 2.55
CA LEU A 350 9.59 -18.50 2.97
C LEU A 350 8.39 -18.04 3.81
N PHE A 351 8.44 -16.83 4.36
CA PHE A 351 7.48 -16.32 5.35
C PHE A 351 6.73 -15.07 4.88
N SER A 352 7.35 -14.26 4.02
CA SER A 352 6.79 -12.98 3.61
C SER A 352 5.89 -13.08 2.39
N LEU A 353 4.94 -12.15 2.28
CA LEU A 353 4.06 -12.00 1.13
C LEU A 353 4.72 -11.20 0.01
N SER A 354 4.51 -11.60 -1.24
CA SER A 354 4.79 -10.79 -2.43
C SER A 354 3.71 -9.74 -2.64
N PHE A 355 2.45 -10.17 -2.51
CA PHE A 355 1.30 -9.30 -2.61
C PHE A 355 0.43 -9.50 -1.38
N PRO A 356 0.09 -8.45 -0.66
CA PRO A 356 -0.81 -8.51 0.48
C PRO A 356 -2.25 -8.81 0.03
N GLU A 357 -3.03 -9.41 0.92
CA GLU A 357 -4.48 -9.45 0.77
C GLU A 357 -5.03 -8.02 0.81
N SER A 358 -6.03 -7.73 -0.02
CA SER A 358 -6.68 -6.42 -0.04
C SER A 358 -8.18 -6.57 -0.18
N GLU A 359 -8.92 -5.84 0.64
CA GLU A 359 -10.38 -5.71 0.56
C GLU A 359 -10.73 -4.23 0.50
N ARG A 360 -11.64 -3.86 -0.40
CA ARG A 360 -12.07 -2.47 -0.57
C ARG A 360 -13.57 -2.42 -0.76
N TYR A 361 -14.22 -1.48 -0.13
CA TYR A 361 -15.63 -1.19 -0.38
C TYR A 361 -15.91 0.28 -0.22
N GLY A 362 -16.83 0.78 -1.00
CA GLY A 362 -17.14 2.19 -0.99
C GLY A 362 -18.39 2.56 -1.72
N ALA A 363 -18.70 3.83 -1.60
CA ALA A 363 -19.82 4.46 -2.26
C ALA A 363 -19.42 5.87 -2.74
N TYR A 364 -19.88 6.24 -3.93
CA TYR A 364 -19.79 7.58 -4.46
C TYR A 364 -21.19 8.07 -4.82
N VAL A 365 -21.44 9.34 -4.59
CA VAL A 365 -22.66 10.02 -5.01
C VAL A 365 -22.31 11.38 -5.56
N SER A 366 -22.95 11.76 -6.66
CA SER A 366 -22.94 13.11 -7.19
C SER A 366 -24.34 13.56 -7.57
N GLY A 367 -24.56 14.85 -7.53
CA GLY A 367 -25.79 15.46 -7.99
C GLY A 367 -25.57 16.89 -8.41
N ASP A 368 -26.31 17.32 -9.42
CA ASP A 368 -26.35 18.69 -9.86
C ASP A 368 -27.80 19.13 -10.18
N HIS A 369 -28.06 20.42 -10.02
CA HIS A 369 -29.33 21.03 -10.31
C HIS A 369 -29.15 22.39 -10.95
N LYS A 370 -29.80 22.60 -12.12
CA LYS A 370 -29.83 23.86 -12.85
C LYS A 370 -30.88 24.78 -12.25
N ILE A 371 -30.46 25.87 -11.59
CA ILE A 371 -31.36 26.86 -11.01
C ILE A 371 -31.79 27.88 -12.08
N PHE A 372 -30.85 28.33 -12.89
CA PHE A 372 -31.08 29.26 -14.00
C PHE A 372 -30.51 28.69 -15.30
N GLY A 373 -30.94 27.49 -15.67
CA GLY A 373 -30.39 26.77 -16.81
C GLY A 373 -28.88 26.61 -16.69
N ASP A 374 -28.12 26.78 -17.77
CA ASP A 374 -26.66 26.68 -17.78
C ASP A 374 -25.95 27.85 -17.10
N GLN A 375 -26.69 28.94 -16.76
CA GLN A 375 -26.09 30.11 -16.12
C GLN A 375 -25.82 29.93 -14.64
N MET A 376 -26.56 29.00 -13.97
CA MET A 376 -26.32 28.68 -12.58
C MET A 376 -26.71 27.24 -12.28
N VAL A 377 -25.72 26.42 -12.04
CA VAL A 377 -25.84 25.02 -11.63
C VAL A 377 -25.22 24.87 -10.26
N VAL A 378 -25.97 24.35 -9.30
CA VAL A 378 -25.44 23.91 -8.01
C VAL A 378 -25.07 22.45 -8.13
N TYR A 379 -23.91 22.07 -7.64
CA TYR A 379 -23.46 20.69 -7.65
C TYR A 379 -22.91 20.25 -6.29
N ALA A 380 -23.02 18.97 -6.01
CA ALA A 380 -22.41 18.34 -4.86
C ALA A 380 -21.96 16.93 -5.22
N ASP A 381 -20.83 16.53 -4.71
CA ASP A 381 -20.32 15.17 -4.81
C ASP A 381 -19.62 14.73 -3.54
N GLY A 382 -19.54 13.43 -3.35
CA GLY A 382 -18.79 12.87 -2.25
C GLY A 382 -18.62 11.37 -2.35
N PHE A 383 -17.63 10.86 -1.65
CA PHE A 383 -17.44 9.42 -1.50
C PHE A 383 -16.97 9.04 -0.09
N TYR A 384 -17.22 7.79 0.22
CA TYR A 384 -16.55 7.03 1.26
C TYR A 384 -15.91 5.80 0.64
N GLN A 385 -14.66 5.54 0.98
CA GLN A 385 -13.94 4.33 0.60
C GLN A 385 -13.19 3.79 1.82
N ASN A 386 -13.39 2.51 2.12
CA ASN A 386 -12.59 1.77 3.09
C ASN A 386 -11.66 0.82 2.33
N VAL A 387 -10.41 0.77 2.74
CA VAL A 387 -9.38 -0.12 2.20
C VAL A 387 -8.76 -0.87 3.35
N LYS A 388 -8.88 -2.19 3.35
CA LYS A 388 -8.22 -3.09 4.28
C LYS A 388 -7.12 -3.84 3.56
N THR A 389 -5.98 -4.00 4.24
CA THR A 389 -4.84 -4.73 3.70
C THR A 389 -4.21 -5.55 4.81
N HIS A 390 -4.03 -6.84 4.57
CA HIS A 390 -3.29 -7.75 5.45
C HIS A 390 -1.95 -8.10 4.82
N ASN A 391 -0.85 -7.76 5.49
CA ASN A 391 0.49 -8.06 5.04
C ASN A 391 1.28 -8.84 6.09
N GLU A 392 2.07 -9.79 5.63
CA GLU A 392 2.95 -10.59 6.47
C GLU A 392 4.41 -10.42 6.05
N LEU A 393 5.24 -10.09 7.01
CA LEU A 393 6.69 -10.14 6.88
C LEU A 393 7.26 -11.30 7.69
N ALA A 394 8.45 -11.70 7.33
CA ALA A 394 9.18 -12.70 8.10
C ALA A 394 9.25 -12.35 9.60
N PRO A 395 9.38 -13.33 10.49
CA PRO A 395 9.48 -13.09 11.93
C PRO A 395 10.46 -11.97 12.30
N PRO A 396 10.30 -11.30 13.44
CA PRO A 396 11.14 -10.18 13.81
C PRO A 396 12.63 -10.49 13.72
N ALA A 397 13.38 -9.58 13.09
CA ALA A 397 14.83 -9.63 13.00
C ALA A 397 15.42 -8.66 14.02
N THR A 398 16.30 -9.14 14.90
CA THR A 398 16.86 -8.30 15.97
C THR A 398 17.89 -7.27 15.48
N GLY A 399 18.40 -7.42 14.24
CA GLY A 399 19.62 -6.73 13.87
C GLY A 399 20.78 -7.25 14.73
N SER A 400 21.69 -6.37 15.14
CA SER A 400 22.61 -6.66 16.23
C SER A 400 21.89 -6.47 17.58
N PHE A 401 22.17 -7.30 18.58
CA PHE A 401 21.64 -7.13 19.94
C PHE A 401 22.04 -5.79 20.58
N GLU A 402 23.07 -5.15 20.07
CA GLU A 402 23.56 -3.82 20.49
C GLU A 402 23.31 -2.75 19.44
N THR A 403 22.11 -2.63 18.94
CA THR A 403 21.81 -1.56 17.99
C THR A 403 21.67 -0.21 18.70
N LYS A 404 22.46 0.77 18.28
CA LYS A 404 22.47 2.11 18.89
C LYS A 404 21.08 2.75 18.82
N GLY A 405 20.61 3.22 19.98
CA GLY A 405 19.31 3.90 20.11
C GLY A 405 18.11 2.96 20.22
N GLN A 406 18.35 1.66 20.36
CA GLN A 406 17.34 0.65 20.66
C GLN A 406 17.60 0.00 22.02
N THR A 407 16.59 -0.69 22.56
CA THR A 407 16.77 -1.51 23.76
C THR A 407 17.80 -2.59 23.50
N ILE A 408 18.86 -2.66 24.31
CA ILE A 408 19.89 -3.68 24.21
C ILE A 408 19.26 -5.03 24.58
N LEU A 409 19.44 -6.02 23.69
CA LEU A 409 18.99 -7.39 23.93
C LEU A 409 20.16 -8.20 24.49
N ALA A 410 19.87 -9.02 25.50
CA ALA A 410 20.90 -9.84 26.11
C ALA A 410 20.36 -11.15 26.66
N ILE A 411 21.07 -12.25 26.42
CA ILE A 411 20.80 -13.53 27.05
C ILE A 411 21.67 -13.60 28.29
N PRO A 412 21.07 -13.70 29.50
CA PRO A 412 21.85 -13.83 30.75
C PRO A 412 22.74 -15.08 30.77
N PRO A 413 23.80 -15.13 31.59
CA PRO A 413 24.68 -16.28 31.71
C PRO A 413 23.95 -17.51 32.26
N HIS A 414 24.57 -18.68 32.20
CA HIS A 414 24.00 -19.92 32.72
C HIS A 414 23.61 -19.84 34.20
N SER A 415 24.44 -19.22 35.00
CA SER A 415 24.19 -18.90 36.41
C SER A 415 24.64 -17.47 36.71
N PRO A 416 24.12 -16.86 37.77
CA PRO A 416 24.46 -15.48 38.12
C PRO A 416 25.96 -15.23 38.18
N ILE A 417 26.41 -14.09 37.66
CA ILE A 417 27.79 -13.60 37.70
C ILE A 417 27.77 -12.30 38.51
N ALA A 418 28.72 -12.15 39.44
CA ALA A 418 28.82 -10.86 40.13
C ALA A 418 29.33 -9.78 39.17
N PRO A 419 28.72 -8.56 39.17
CA PRO A 419 29.19 -7.45 38.37
C PRO A 419 30.71 -7.19 38.56
N GLY A 420 31.43 -7.06 37.47
CA GLY A 420 32.89 -6.91 37.47
C GLY A 420 33.68 -8.23 37.54
N SER A 421 32.97 -9.37 37.55
CA SER A 421 33.57 -10.72 37.47
C SER A 421 33.24 -11.41 36.16
N GLU A 422 32.71 -10.66 35.17
CA GLU A 422 32.42 -11.17 33.85
C GLU A 422 33.74 -11.64 33.17
N PRO A 423 33.69 -12.68 32.34
CA PRO A 423 34.85 -13.14 31.60
C PRO A 423 35.44 -12.01 30.73
N PRO A 424 36.76 -11.98 30.53
CA PRO A 424 37.42 -10.97 29.71
C PRO A 424 36.84 -10.87 28.30
N ASN A 425 36.68 -9.64 27.80
CA ASN A 425 36.15 -9.33 26.45
C ASN A 425 34.71 -9.84 26.20
N THR A 426 33.93 -10.06 27.24
CA THR A 426 32.50 -10.37 27.13
C THR A 426 31.66 -9.17 27.50
N PRO A 427 30.41 -9.08 27.02
CA PRO A 427 29.45 -8.05 27.46
C PRO A 427 29.27 -8.07 28.96
N THR A 428 29.26 -6.89 29.59
CA THR A 428 29.15 -6.72 31.03
C THR A 428 27.73 -6.38 31.46
N HIS A 429 27.41 -6.52 32.75
CA HIS A 429 26.15 -6.05 33.32
C HIS A 429 25.93 -4.55 33.09
N ALA A 430 26.99 -3.75 33.21
CA ALA A 430 26.96 -2.30 33.02
C ALA A 430 26.63 -1.90 31.58
N GLU A 431 27.15 -2.64 30.61
CA GLU A 431 26.90 -2.39 29.18
C GLU A 431 25.53 -2.85 28.71
N THR A 432 25.04 -3.98 29.24
CA THR A 432 23.82 -4.62 28.76
C THR A 432 22.57 -4.32 29.58
N GLY A 433 22.74 -3.84 30.81
CA GLY A 433 21.65 -3.67 31.76
C GLY A 433 21.09 -4.97 32.35
N VAL A 434 21.75 -6.10 32.11
CA VAL A 434 21.39 -7.40 32.70
C VAL A 434 21.54 -7.33 34.22
N PRO A 435 20.49 -7.67 35.03
CA PRO A 435 20.59 -7.69 36.48
C PRO A 435 21.67 -8.68 37.00
N ALA A 436 22.26 -8.37 38.17
CA ALA A 436 23.34 -9.18 38.76
C ALA A 436 22.92 -10.61 39.13
N ASP A 437 21.65 -10.80 39.45
CA ASP A 437 21.02 -12.08 39.79
C ASP A 437 20.44 -12.82 38.56
N ALA A 438 20.49 -12.17 37.39
CA ALA A 438 19.91 -12.73 36.17
C ALA A 438 20.69 -13.95 35.68
N PHE A 439 19.91 -14.95 35.27
CA PHE A 439 20.47 -16.13 34.61
C PHE A 439 19.45 -16.76 33.65
N ASN A 440 19.99 -17.54 32.71
CA ASN A 440 19.19 -18.37 31.83
C ASN A 440 19.68 -19.81 31.86
N PRO A 441 18.94 -20.78 32.42
CA PRO A 441 19.43 -22.15 32.62
C PRO A 441 19.73 -22.88 31.29
N PHE A 442 19.21 -22.36 30.19
CA PHE A 442 19.43 -22.91 28.85
C PHE A 442 20.65 -22.31 28.15
N ASN A 443 21.20 -21.19 28.66
CA ASN A 443 22.44 -20.66 28.13
C ASN A 443 23.60 -21.59 28.54
N PRO A 444 24.28 -22.30 27.61
CA PRO A 444 25.32 -23.22 27.96
C PRO A 444 26.64 -22.51 28.31
N PHE A 445 26.65 -21.17 28.22
CA PHE A 445 27.86 -20.38 28.43
C PHE A 445 27.76 -19.56 29.73
N GLN A 446 28.88 -19.48 30.46
CA GLN A 446 28.97 -18.64 31.63
C GLN A 446 29.37 -17.20 31.24
N GLN A 447 28.62 -16.62 30.34
CA GLN A 447 28.77 -15.23 29.88
C GLN A 447 27.44 -14.66 29.43
N ILE A 448 27.30 -13.34 29.48
CA ILE A 448 26.21 -12.61 28.84
C ILE A 448 26.40 -12.67 27.32
N ILE A 449 25.36 -13.00 26.59
CA ILE A 449 25.39 -13.02 25.12
C ILE A 449 24.63 -11.80 24.62
N SER A 450 25.34 -10.88 24.00
CA SER A 450 24.82 -9.65 23.40
C SER A 450 25.64 -9.28 22.18
N GLY A 451 25.83 -8.00 21.91
CA GLY A 451 26.73 -7.51 20.87
C GLY A 451 26.33 -7.94 19.47
N GLY A 452 27.27 -8.43 18.69
CA GLY A 452 27.06 -8.85 17.30
C GLY A 452 26.13 -10.04 17.10
N THR A 453 25.51 -10.57 18.16
CA THR A 453 24.50 -11.63 18.08
C THR A 453 23.33 -11.17 17.21
N ARG A 454 22.90 -12.03 16.30
CA ARG A 454 21.80 -11.78 15.35
C ARG A 454 20.80 -12.92 15.39
N ALA A 455 19.54 -12.56 15.59
CA ALA A 455 18.45 -13.51 15.76
C ALA A 455 17.30 -13.24 14.82
N ARG A 456 16.65 -14.30 14.39
CA ARG A 456 15.32 -14.28 13.81
C ARG A 456 14.38 -14.92 14.83
N LEU A 457 13.47 -14.16 15.40
CA LEU A 457 12.55 -14.60 16.45
C LEU A 457 11.41 -15.43 15.86
N ALA A 458 11.75 -16.53 15.20
CA ALA A 458 10.82 -17.32 14.39
C ALA A 458 9.73 -18.01 15.22
N GLU A 459 9.98 -18.32 16.50
CA GLU A 459 8.97 -18.88 17.41
C GLU A 459 7.82 -17.89 17.74
N PHE A 460 8.06 -16.60 17.54
CA PHE A 460 7.06 -15.56 17.78
C PHE A 460 6.09 -15.38 16.61
N GLY A 461 6.32 -16.06 15.48
CA GLY A 461 5.54 -15.97 14.28
C GLY A 461 5.92 -14.77 13.39
N ASN A 462 5.21 -14.63 12.29
CA ASN A 462 5.40 -13.55 11.34
C ASN A 462 5.04 -12.19 11.96
N ARG A 463 5.70 -11.13 11.49
CA ARG A 463 5.24 -9.77 11.74
C ARG A 463 4.01 -9.54 10.88
N LEU A 464 2.90 -9.20 11.50
CA LEU A 464 1.65 -8.90 10.83
C LEU A 464 1.42 -7.39 10.79
N PHE A 465 0.87 -6.92 9.68
CA PHE A 465 0.49 -5.54 9.47
C PHE A 465 -0.89 -5.49 8.83
N ASP A 466 -1.88 -5.19 9.66
CA ASP A 466 -3.26 -4.98 9.25
C ASP A 466 -3.51 -3.49 9.15
N ASN A 467 -3.67 -2.99 7.92
CA ASN A 467 -3.95 -1.59 7.66
C ASN A 467 -5.42 -1.43 7.28
N GLU A 468 -6.06 -0.46 7.88
CA GLU A 468 -7.39 -0.01 7.52
C GLU A 468 -7.36 1.48 7.24
N THR A 469 -7.70 1.85 6.00
CA THR A 469 -7.73 3.23 5.54
C THR A 469 -9.15 3.64 5.24
N ASP A 470 -9.63 4.67 5.94
CA ASP A 470 -10.91 5.32 5.69
C ASP A 470 -10.69 6.64 4.94
N ALA A 471 -11.25 6.74 3.74
CA ALA A 471 -11.20 7.93 2.92
C ALA A 471 -12.58 8.56 2.76
N TRP A 472 -12.66 9.85 3.05
CA TRP A 472 -13.86 10.68 2.92
C TRP A 472 -13.60 11.88 2.04
N LEU A 473 -14.53 12.18 1.17
CA LEU A 473 -14.53 13.40 0.38
C LEU A 473 -15.93 13.97 0.27
N SER A 474 -16.04 15.29 0.34
CA SER A 474 -17.26 16.03 0.04
C SER A 474 -16.89 17.30 -0.71
N THR A 475 -17.61 17.58 -1.78
CA THR A 475 -17.51 18.82 -2.57
C THR A 475 -18.90 19.44 -2.68
N ILE A 476 -18.97 20.74 -2.57
CA ILE A 476 -20.18 21.53 -2.88
C ILE A 476 -19.72 22.76 -3.67
N GLY A 477 -20.44 23.09 -4.71
CA GLY A 477 -20.07 24.24 -5.54
C GLY A 477 -21.21 24.76 -6.40
N ILE A 478 -20.89 25.84 -7.09
CA ILE A 478 -21.72 26.47 -8.09
C ILE A 478 -20.90 26.70 -9.35
N LYS A 479 -21.47 26.42 -10.50
CA LYS A 479 -20.85 26.70 -11.80
C LYS A 479 -21.89 27.33 -12.74
N GLY A 480 -21.42 28.03 -13.74
CA GLY A 480 -22.27 28.59 -14.75
C GLY A 480 -21.51 28.92 -16.02
N ASP A 481 -22.21 28.75 -17.13
CA ASP A 481 -21.75 29.01 -18.47
C ASP A 481 -22.70 29.97 -19.19
N LYS A 482 -22.27 30.49 -20.35
CA LYS A 482 -23.11 31.32 -21.22
C LYS A 482 -23.64 32.57 -20.54
N LEU A 483 -22.87 33.16 -19.61
CA LEU A 483 -23.20 34.44 -18.99
C LEU A 483 -22.99 35.60 -19.98
N PHE A 484 -23.69 36.70 -19.76
CA PHE A 484 -23.63 37.95 -20.53
C PHE A 484 -23.82 37.72 -22.04
N ASP A 485 -22.76 37.84 -22.82
CA ASP A 485 -22.72 37.60 -24.27
C ASP A 485 -22.58 36.12 -24.65
N GLY A 486 -22.64 35.21 -23.68
CA GLY A 486 -22.47 33.78 -23.88
C GLY A 486 -21.02 33.30 -23.86
N SER A 487 -20.05 34.18 -23.72
CA SER A 487 -18.61 33.82 -23.67
C SER A 487 -18.08 33.59 -22.27
N TRP A 488 -18.77 34.09 -21.25
CA TRP A 488 -18.34 34.04 -19.87
C TRP A 488 -18.87 32.82 -19.11
N GLY A 489 -18.09 32.37 -18.14
CA GLY A 489 -18.49 31.36 -17.18
C GLY A 489 -17.69 31.46 -15.88
N TYR A 490 -18.12 30.67 -14.90
CA TYR A 490 -17.47 30.59 -13.59
C TYR A 490 -17.64 29.19 -12.98
N ASP A 491 -16.73 28.85 -12.05
CA ASP A 491 -16.82 27.70 -11.15
C ASP A 491 -16.27 28.14 -9.78
N ALA A 492 -17.03 27.85 -8.72
CA ALA A 492 -16.61 28.08 -7.35
C ALA A 492 -17.02 26.89 -6.50
N GLY A 493 -16.08 26.33 -5.73
CA GLY A 493 -16.32 25.15 -4.94
C GLY A 493 -15.59 25.15 -3.61
N TRP A 494 -16.21 24.46 -2.68
CA TRP A 494 -15.60 24.05 -1.42
C TRP A 494 -15.46 22.53 -1.42
N ARG A 495 -14.27 22.04 -1.00
CA ARG A 495 -14.00 20.61 -0.85
C ARG A 495 -13.38 20.33 0.50
N TYR A 496 -13.86 19.28 1.15
CA TYR A 496 -13.23 18.65 2.29
C TYR A 496 -12.84 17.21 1.93
N SER A 497 -11.62 16.82 2.25
CA SER A 497 -11.14 15.46 2.08
C SER A 497 -10.34 15.05 3.31
N GLN A 498 -10.54 13.83 3.77
CA GLN A 498 -9.83 13.23 4.89
C GLN A 498 -9.45 11.80 4.56
N LEU A 499 -8.25 11.43 4.95
CA LEU A 499 -7.76 10.07 4.93
C LEU A 499 -7.27 9.72 6.33
N LYS A 500 -7.83 8.67 6.92
CA LYS A 500 -7.39 8.11 8.20
C LYS A 500 -6.87 6.71 7.95
N ASN A 501 -5.63 6.45 8.34
CA ASN A 501 -5.04 5.11 8.34
C ASN A 501 -4.90 4.62 9.78
N THR A 502 -5.30 3.38 10.03
CA THR A 502 -5.08 2.67 11.28
C THR A 502 -4.28 1.43 10.97
N GLN A 503 -3.10 1.31 11.54
CA GLN A 503 -2.26 0.12 11.41
C GLN A 503 -2.23 -0.61 12.73
N THR A 504 -2.62 -1.89 12.71
CA THR A 504 -2.41 -2.81 13.83
C THR A 504 -1.46 -3.91 13.39
N GLY A 505 -0.75 -4.51 14.35
CA GLY A 505 0.22 -5.52 13.97
C GLY A 505 0.53 -6.51 15.08
N GLN A 506 1.25 -7.58 14.73
CA GLN A 506 1.85 -8.49 15.70
C GLN A 506 3.36 -8.30 15.68
N GLN A 507 3.93 -7.95 16.82
CA GLN A 507 5.34 -7.65 17.01
C GLN A 507 5.86 -8.29 18.31
N VAL A 508 7.14 -8.06 18.64
CA VAL A 508 7.76 -8.51 19.88
C VAL A 508 8.29 -7.29 20.64
N SER A 509 7.88 -7.15 21.91
CA SER A 509 8.44 -6.11 22.80
C SER A 509 9.87 -6.48 23.20
N ALA A 510 10.80 -5.55 23.06
CA ALA A 510 12.22 -5.74 23.41
C ALA A 510 12.41 -5.88 24.92
N SER A 511 11.73 -5.06 25.71
CA SER A 511 11.80 -5.12 27.17
C SER A 511 11.22 -6.45 27.70
N ARG A 512 10.06 -6.88 27.19
CA ARG A 512 9.48 -8.16 27.57
C ARG A 512 10.31 -9.34 27.08
N PHE A 513 10.98 -9.23 25.93
CA PHE A 513 11.91 -10.24 25.43
C PHE A 513 13.10 -10.43 26.40
N ASN A 514 13.71 -9.35 26.90
CA ASN A 514 14.74 -9.44 27.93
C ASN A 514 14.23 -10.09 29.23
N ARG A 515 13.01 -9.75 29.65
CA ARG A 515 12.40 -10.34 30.86
C ARG A 515 12.21 -11.85 30.74
N ILE A 516 11.73 -12.34 29.62
CA ILE A 516 11.53 -13.79 29.41
C ILE A 516 12.84 -14.57 29.34
N LEU A 517 13.96 -13.91 29.06
CA LEU A 517 15.27 -14.52 29.05
C LEU A 517 15.87 -14.67 30.44
N ASN A 518 15.36 -13.95 31.44
CA ASN A 518 15.89 -13.94 32.82
C ASN A 518 15.04 -14.83 33.74
N GLN A 519 15.55 -15.99 34.13
CA GLN A 519 14.88 -16.93 35.03
C GLN A 519 14.59 -16.34 36.41
N ALA A 520 15.35 -15.34 36.86
CA ALA A 520 15.13 -14.66 38.15
C ALA A 520 14.02 -13.61 38.11
N ASP A 521 13.44 -13.30 36.93
CA ASP A 521 12.38 -12.31 36.81
C ASP A 521 11.11 -12.78 37.55
N PRO A 522 10.43 -11.90 38.31
CA PRO A 522 9.18 -12.22 39.01
C PRO A 522 8.05 -12.79 38.15
N ILE A 523 8.13 -12.67 36.82
CA ILE A 523 7.15 -13.30 35.92
C ILE A 523 7.14 -14.83 35.97
N PHE A 524 8.19 -15.44 36.51
CA PHE A 524 8.34 -16.90 36.67
C PHE A 524 8.02 -17.38 38.08
N ASP A 525 7.76 -16.47 39.04
CA ASP A 525 7.38 -16.81 40.42
C ASP A 525 5.85 -16.99 40.52
N PRO A 526 5.37 -18.22 40.83
CA PRO A 526 3.93 -18.47 41.01
C PRO A 526 3.24 -17.62 42.09
N THR A 527 4.01 -17.07 43.03
CA THR A 527 3.50 -16.20 44.10
C THR A 527 3.46 -14.74 43.69
N SER A 528 4.08 -14.37 42.56
CA SER A 528 4.08 -13.01 42.05
C SER A 528 2.77 -12.65 41.37
N PRO A 529 2.27 -11.43 41.53
CA PRO A 529 1.13 -10.93 40.77
C PRO A 529 1.44 -10.77 39.28
N GLN A 530 2.71 -10.85 38.89
CA GLN A 530 3.17 -10.79 37.49
C GLN A 530 3.32 -12.17 36.84
N PHE A 531 2.97 -13.25 37.53
CA PHE A 531 3.17 -14.62 37.04
C PHE A 531 2.49 -14.87 35.69
N ILE A 532 3.25 -15.34 34.69
CA ILE A 532 2.78 -15.55 33.33
C ILE A 532 2.31 -16.98 33.02
N GLY A 533 2.19 -17.85 34.02
CA GLY A 533 1.70 -19.22 33.86
C GLY A 533 2.79 -20.26 33.59
N THR A 534 4.07 -19.89 33.68
CA THR A 534 5.22 -20.81 33.60
C THR A 534 6.29 -20.40 34.59
N THR A 535 6.98 -21.39 35.15
CA THR A 535 8.13 -21.22 36.03
C THR A 535 9.46 -21.31 35.29
N THR A 536 9.43 -21.41 33.96
CA THR A 536 10.63 -21.68 33.14
C THR A 536 10.85 -20.54 32.18
N ALA A 537 12.07 -19.98 32.17
CA ALA A 537 12.48 -18.95 31.22
C ALA A 537 12.39 -19.42 29.76
N PHE A 538 12.36 -18.47 28.86
CA PHE A 538 12.43 -18.73 27.43
C PHE A 538 13.78 -19.41 27.10
N ASN A 539 13.70 -20.53 26.39
CA ASN A 539 14.88 -21.19 25.84
C ASN A 539 15.18 -20.61 24.44
N PRO A 540 16.17 -19.71 24.30
CA PRO A 540 16.51 -19.10 23.00
C PRO A 540 17.32 -20.05 22.11
N PHE A 541 17.69 -21.22 22.62
CA PHE A 541 18.51 -22.22 21.95
C PHE A 541 17.69 -23.33 21.27
N GLY A 542 16.41 -23.07 21.03
CA GLY A 542 15.52 -23.93 20.26
C GLY A 542 15.60 -23.70 18.75
N ASP A 543 14.95 -24.60 18.04
CA ASP A 543 14.73 -24.47 16.61
C ASP A 543 13.23 -24.31 16.36
N TYR A 544 12.83 -23.24 15.69
CA TYR A 544 11.42 -22.96 15.42
C TYR A 544 10.70 -24.06 14.65
N ARG A 545 11.43 -24.91 13.91
CA ARG A 545 10.89 -26.07 13.20
C ARG A 545 10.47 -27.19 14.15
N ASN A 546 11.05 -27.20 15.36
CA ASN A 546 10.72 -28.08 16.46
C ASN A 546 10.43 -27.24 17.71
N PRO A 547 9.27 -26.55 17.77
CA PRO A 547 8.98 -25.62 18.85
C PRO A 547 9.07 -26.30 20.21
N ILE A 548 9.67 -25.57 21.18
CA ILE A 548 9.78 -26.03 22.55
C ILE A 548 8.47 -25.72 23.28
N PRO A 549 7.70 -26.71 23.75
CA PRO A 549 6.38 -26.47 24.35
C PRO A 549 6.44 -25.53 25.56
N SER A 550 7.51 -25.56 26.37
CA SER A 550 7.72 -24.66 27.52
C SER A 550 7.87 -23.20 27.14
N ASN A 551 8.22 -22.89 25.88
CA ASN A 551 8.35 -21.51 25.40
C ASN A 551 7.00 -20.83 25.13
N ALA A 552 5.89 -21.55 25.04
CA ALA A 552 4.61 -20.99 24.60
C ALA A 552 4.13 -19.81 25.48
N ALA A 553 4.22 -19.90 26.80
CA ALA A 553 3.78 -18.85 27.72
C ALA A 553 4.69 -17.61 27.60
N THR A 554 6.00 -17.80 27.50
CA THR A 554 6.96 -16.70 27.32
C THR A 554 6.82 -16.00 25.98
N VAL A 555 6.59 -16.75 24.90
CA VAL A 555 6.30 -16.22 23.56
C VAL A 555 5.04 -15.36 23.60
N ASN A 556 3.97 -15.85 24.21
CA ASN A 556 2.71 -15.09 24.32
C ASN A 556 2.87 -13.82 25.17
N PHE A 557 3.68 -13.86 26.23
CA PHE A 557 3.94 -12.67 27.05
C PHE A 557 4.71 -11.58 26.31
N ALA A 558 5.72 -11.94 25.52
CA ALA A 558 6.54 -10.96 24.83
C ALA A 558 5.93 -10.47 23.50
N ARG A 559 4.95 -11.19 22.97
CA ARG A 559 4.19 -10.76 21.79
C ARG A 559 3.30 -9.58 22.14
N VAL A 560 3.28 -8.55 21.29
CA VAL A 560 2.51 -7.32 21.46
C VAL A 560 1.79 -6.96 20.16
N HIS A 561 0.76 -6.13 20.28
CA HIS A 561 -0.06 -5.70 19.14
C HIS A 561 -0.14 -4.17 19.14
N PRO A 562 0.92 -3.48 18.66
CA PRO A 562 0.91 -2.02 18.58
C PRO A 562 -0.18 -1.54 17.61
N LYS A 563 -0.69 -0.33 17.89
CA LYS A 563 -1.70 0.33 17.07
C LYS A 563 -1.27 1.76 16.76
N ASP A 564 -1.00 2.03 15.50
CA ASP A 564 -0.68 3.38 15.01
C ASP A 564 -1.90 3.99 14.31
N GLU A 565 -2.14 5.28 14.51
CA GLU A 565 -3.22 6.02 13.84
C GLU A 565 -2.69 7.30 13.20
N ASP A 566 -2.88 7.42 11.89
CA ASP A 566 -2.44 8.57 11.11
C ASP A 566 -3.62 9.20 10.38
N THR A 567 -3.65 10.53 10.34
CA THR A 567 -4.74 11.27 9.71
C THR A 567 -4.22 12.43 8.88
N SER A 568 -4.64 12.47 7.63
CA SER A 568 -4.43 13.59 6.73
C SER A 568 -5.77 14.26 6.41
N LYS A 569 -5.81 15.59 6.42
CA LYS A 569 -7.00 16.40 6.08
C LYS A 569 -6.63 17.51 5.12
N LEU A 570 -7.49 17.70 4.15
CA LEU A 570 -7.40 18.79 3.19
C LEU A 570 -8.74 19.51 3.12
N TRP A 571 -8.70 20.82 3.22
CA TRP A 571 -9.81 21.73 3.03
C TRP A 571 -9.45 22.76 1.98
N THR A 572 -10.27 22.91 0.94
CA THR A 572 -10.05 23.86 -0.15
C THR A 572 -11.29 24.72 -0.40
N LEU A 573 -11.05 25.96 -0.77
CA LEU A 573 -12.03 26.86 -1.34
C LEU A 573 -11.41 27.44 -2.60
N ASP A 574 -12.03 27.30 -3.74
CA ASP A 574 -11.54 27.82 -5.01
C ASP A 574 -12.65 28.51 -5.79
N ALA A 575 -12.24 29.48 -6.58
CA ALA A 575 -13.14 30.16 -7.50
C ALA A 575 -12.38 30.59 -8.76
N THR A 576 -13.02 30.40 -9.90
CA THR A 576 -12.51 30.76 -11.22
C THR A 576 -13.61 31.51 -11.98
N ILE A 577 -13.26 32.57 -12.67
CA ILE A 577 -14.09 33.20 -13.68
C ILE A 577 -13.31 33.21 -14.99
N TYR A 578 -13.97 32.96 -16.09
CA TYR A 578 -13.34 32.90 -17.39
C TYR A 578 -14.22 33.50 -18.48
N THR A 579 -13.58 33.88 -19.59
CA THR A 579 -14.25 34.15 -20.86
C THR A 579 -13.46 33.54 -22.02
N THR A 580 -14.18 33.04 -23.01
CA THR A 580 -13.55 32.51 -24.23
C THR A 580 -13.34 33.57 -25.31
N ALA A 581 -13.96 34.74 -25.16
CA ALA A 581 -13.91 35.83 -26.12
C ALA A 581 -14.02 37.20 -25.42
N LEU A 582 -12.98 37.65 -24.73
CA LEU A 582 -12.92 38.99 -24.13
C LEU A 582 -13.07 40.07 -25.23
N PHE A 583 -12.41 39.87 -26.36
CA PHE A 583 -12.59 40.55 -27.64
C PHE A 583 -12.12 39.65 -28.78
N ASN A 584 -12.56 39.89 -29.99
CA ASN A 584 -12.24 39.08 -31.15
C ASN A 584 -11.08 39.66 -31.95
N LEU A 585 -10.09 38.84 -32.22
CA LEU A 585 -9.06 39.07 -33.24
C LEU A 585 -9.47 38.36 -34.54
N PRO A 586 -8.82 38.69 -35.69
CA PRO A 586 -9.08 37.97 -36.94
C PRO A 586 -8.94 36.45 -36.86
N ALA A 587 -8.11 35.97 -35.94
CA ALA A 587 -7.85 34.56 -35.73
C ALA A 587 -8.75 33.88 -34.67
N GLY A 588 -9.64 34.65 -34.00
CA GLY A 588 -10.55 34.13 -33.00
C GLY A 588 -10.66 34.99 -31.74
N GLY A 589 -11.45 34.55 -30.78
CA GLY A 589 -11.63 35.24 -29.49
C GLY A 589 -10.42 35.14 -28.57
N VAL A 590 -10.06 36.24 -27.94
CA VAL A 590 -9.06 36.26 -26.86
C VAL A 590 -9.69 35.73 -25.58
N GLY A 591 -9.22 34.57 -25.11
CA GLY A 591 -9.65 33.96 -23.86
C GLY A 591 -8.90 34.54 -22.66
N LEU A 592 -9.59 34.65 -21.54
CA LEU A 592 -9.05 35.07 -20.25
C LEU A 592 -9.65 34.21 -19.13
N ALA A 593 -8.85 33.76 -18.19
CA ALA A 593 -9.31 33.20 -16.93
C ALA A 593 -8.59 33.86 -15.75
N PHE A 594 -9.32 34.05 -14.68
CA PHE A 594 -8.79 34.58 -13.42
C PHE A 594 -9.39 33.76 -12.27
N GLY A 595 -8.55 33.34 -11.33
CA GLY A 595 -9.01 32.56 -10.20
C GLY A 595 -8.14 32.66 -8.98
N GLY A 596 -8.67 32.10 -7.90
CA GLY A 596 -7.99 32.01 -6.64
C GLY A 596 -8.33 30.74 -5.88
N GLN A 597 -7.43 30.30 -5.04
CA GLN A 597 -7.57 29.14 -4.18
C GLN A 597 -7.06 29.44 -2.78
N PHE A 598 -7.85 29.04 -1.79
CA PHE A 598 -7.41 28.89 -0.42
C PHE A 598 -7.37 27.42 -0.04
N ARG A 599 -6.30 26.97 0.58
CA ARG A 599 -6.09 25.59 0.99
C ARG A 599 -5.55 25.50 2.42
N ARG A 600 -6.10 24.60 3.20
CA ARG A 600 -5.59 24.23 4.53
C ARG A 600 -5.38 22.73 4.57
N GLU A 601 -4.16 22.36 4.92
CA GLU A 601 -3.72 20.96 5.06
C GLU A 601 -3.28 20.70 6.49
N SER A 602 -3.53 19.50 6.99
CA SER A 602 -3.00 19.03 8.27
C SER A 602 -2.71 17.53 8.21
N LEU A 603 -1.63 17.16 8.89
CA LEU A 603 -1.20 15.79 9.12
C LEU A 603 -1.05 15.59 10.62
N THR A 604 -1.51 14.45 11.11
CA THR A 604 -1.33 13.99 12.50
C THR A 604 -0.94 12.53 12.48
N GLU A 605 0.17 12.20 13.11
CA GLU A 605 0.71 10.85 13.25
C GLU A 605 0.74 10.52 14.74
N THR A 606 0.08 9.43 15.12
CA THR A 606 -0.06 8.99 16.50
C THR A 606 0.39 7.54 16.62
N PRO A 607 1.70 7.29 16.68
CA PRO A 607 2.23 5.94 16.88
C PRO A 607 1.90 5.41 18.27
N ASP A 608 1.83 4.07 18.37
CA ASP A 608 1.71 3.37 19.65
C ASP A 608 2.88 3.71 20.58
N MET A 609 2.64 3.71 21.88
CA MET A 609 3.71 4.01 22.86
C MET A 609 4.90 3.05 22.74
N LEU A 610 4.68 1.79 22.39
CA LEU A 610 5.75 0.83 22.13
C LEU A 610 6.66 1.27 20.98
N ASN A 611 6.07 1.87 19.93
CA ASN A 611 6.84 2.45 18.82
C ASN A 611 7.53 3.76 19.24
N VAL A 612 6.86 4.60 20.04
CA VAL A 612 7.45 5.86 20.55
C VAL A 612 8.67 5.60 21.41
N GLU A 613 8.59 4.62 22.31
CA GLU A 613 9.66 4.24 23.23
C GLU A 613 10.74 3.37 22.57
N GLY A 614 10.51 2.87 21.36
CA GLY A 614 11.43 1.94 20.69
C GLY A 614 11.43 0.56 21.31
N ASP A 615 10.35 0.18 22.00
CA ASP A 615 10.22 -1.14 22.63
C ASP A 615 9.74 -2.24 21.68
N ILE A 616 9.96 -2.07 20.39
CA ILE A 616 9.69 -3.11 19.38
C ILE A 616 11.03 -3.65 18.86
N VAL A 617 11.20 -4.97 18.94
CA VAL A 617 12.41 -5.64 18.44
C VAL A 617 12.63 -5.36 16.95
N GLY A 618 13.78 -4.78 16.64
CA GLY A 618 14.19 -4.47 15.26
C GLY A 618 13.65 -3.17 14.70
N ASN A 619 12.81 -2.42 15.42
CA ASN A 619 12.32 -1.11 15.02
C ASN A 619 13.06 0.02 15.75
N SER A 620 13.22 1.15 15.05
CA SER A 620 13.69 2.39 15.68
C SER A 620 12.52 3.13 16.33
N PRO A 621 12.78 3.95 17.38
CA PRO A 621 11.75 4.82 17.95
C PRO A 621 11.11 5.74 16.91
N VAL A 622 9.80 5.87 16.95
CA VAL A 622 9.02 6.74 16.05
C VAL A 622 8.29 7.77 16.89
N PRO A 623 8.72 9.04 16.91
CA PRO A 623 8.03 10.07 17.66
C PRO A 623 6.70 10.45 16.99
N PRO A 624 5.67 10.85 17.76
CA PRO A 624 4.47 11.41 17.20
C PRO A 624 4.77 12.70 16.44
N ALA A 625 4.02 12.95 15.36
CA ALA A 625 4.21 14.14 14.56
C ALA A 625 2.86 14.80 14.24
N GLN A 626 2.87 16.13 14.21
CA GLN A 626 1.73 16.93 13.82
C GLN A 626 2.19 18.16 13.06
N GLY A 627 1.54 18.45 11.96
CA GLY A 627 1.85 19.62 11.15
C GLY A 627 0.67 20.08 10.32
N GLY A 628 0.79 21.27 9.77
CA GLY A 628 -0.20 21.80 8.86
C GLY A 628 0.25 23.09 8.21
N ARG A 629 -0.34 23.41 7.06
CA ARG A 629 -0.08 24.65 6.33
C ARG A 629 -1.36 25.25 5.77
N LYS A 630 -1.28 26.56 5.51
CA LYS A 630 -2.30 27.32 4.77
C LYS A 630 -1.65 27.86 3.51
N THR A 631 -2.31 27.73 2.39
CA THR A 631 -1.84 28.18 1.09
C THR A 631 -2.88 29.09 0.46
N TYR A 632 -2.43 30.21 -0.08
CA TYR A 632 -3.23 31.13 -0.88
C TYR A 632 -2.59 31.19 -2.26
N ALA A 633 -3.38 31.03 -3.31
CA ALA A 633 -2.90 31.13 -4.68
C ALA A 633 -3.87 31.97 -5.50
N PHE A 634 -3.31 32.81 -6.37
CA PHE A 634 -4.06 33.54 -7.39
C PHE A 634 -3.39 33.28 -8.72
N TYR A 635 -4.19 33.18 -9.77
CA TYR A 635 -3.68 32.96 -11.12
C TYR A 635 -4.47 33.76 -12.13
N ALA A 636 -3.80 34.06 -13.24
CA ALA A 636 -4.42 34.60 -14.43
C ALA A 636 -3.85 33.87 -15.65
N GLU A 637 -4.73 33.51 -16.56
CA GLU A 637 -4.39 32.81 -17.80
C GLU A 637 -5.01 33.57 -18.97
N THR A 638 -4.27 33.71 -20.07
CA THR A 638 -4.79 34.30 -21.29
C THR A 638 -4.43 33.43 -22.50
N ARG A 639 -5.39 33.30 -23.42
CA ARG A 639 -5.20 32.62 -24.70
C ARG A 639 -5.41 33.62 -25.83
N ILE A 640 -4.35 33.90 -26.58
CA ILE A 640 -4.35 34.86 -27.69
C ILE A 640 -4.22 34.06 -29.00
N PRO A 641 -5.27 33.94 -29.82
CA PRO A 641 -5.17 33.26 -31.12
C PRO A 641 -4.40 34.15 -32.10
N ILE A 642 -3.25 33.69 -32.57
CA ILE A 642 -2.39 34.44 -33.53
C ILE A 642 -2.68 34.00 -34.97
N PHE A 643 -2.98 32.71 -35.17
CA PHE A 643 -3.29 32.16 -36.48
C PHE A 643 -4.69 31.52 -36.46
N SER A 644 -5.46 31.76 -37.51
CA SER A 644 -6.69 30.99 -37.76
C SER A 644 -6.31 29.60 -38.26
N PRO A 645 -6.94 28.51 -37.79
CA PRO A 645 -6.78 27.22 -38.46
C PRO A 645 -7.16 27.42 -39.92
N VAL A 646 -6.23 27.13 -40.80
CA VAL A 646 -6.50 27.13 -42.26
C VAL A 646 -7.47 25.98 -42.48
N THR A 647 -8.75 26.29 -42.74
CA THR A 647 -9.68 25.34 -43.32
C THR A 647 -9.15 25.00 -44.70
N SER A 648 -8.29 23.98 -44.80
CA SER A 648 -7.96 23.39 -46.07
C SER A 648 -9.21 22.65 -46.59
N THR A 649 -9.98 23.34 -47.37
CA THR A 649 -10.90 22.70 -48.31
C THR A 649 -10.05 22.00 -49.36
N TYR A 650 -9.82 20.70 -49.19
CA TYR A 650 -9.46 19.78 -50.28
C TYR A 650 -10.64 18.83 -50.52
#